data_d8511a462d84ecb149d7a4ee2183c0e6
#
_entry.id   d8511a462d84ecb149d7a4ee2183c0e6
#
_cell.length_a   1.000
_cell.length_b   1.000
_cell.length_c   1.000
_cell.angle_alpha   90.00
_cell.angle_beta   90.00
_cell.angle_gamma   90.00
#
_symmetry.space_group_name_H-M   'P 1'
#
loop_
_entity.id
_entity.type
_entity.pdbx_description
1 polymer ?
#
loop_
_entity_poly.entity_id
_entity_poly.type
_entity_poly.pdbx_seq_one_letter_code
_entity_poly.pdbx_strand_id
1 'polypeptide(L)'
;MRKKNFIFFIFLIITIEFSTAQISYPGSSLGAAELKNLPGNSVVLENNVIKMKFFNDGKGITIEWFEDKKAHERLKMGNAALFELTFADSSVITSNEFRLLYPPVTSNITPNLHAVTYADRLGGKKYEADFENQKLGLRLHWEADLRDDANYVRQIFTFAAKDTANISKITLVKLPVNIGVVKGGAVDGSPMVHKNMFFAIEHPMGQVEQSKASLVAFLLQLTPVTSDKNLTISTVWGTTPIGQLRRGFLYYIERERSNPYRQMLHYNSWYDISWADRKFNENQALDRIKMFRDSLIIKRQVQLNAFLFDDGWDDNKTLWQFNNTGFPNGFTRLAEVAEACGSSIGVWLSPFGGYNTAKVQRIEFGKNQVPPFETNANGFSLAGPIYYHRFLDVTKNFIKDYNISMFKFDGVGPGNDADGAGVAYHKDIEAFLKLCKDLKQIKPTLYIDLTVGTWASPYWLMYGDNIWRSGGDYGRGGEGSKRQQGITYRDGYTYRNVVKAGPLYPLNALMNGGIIIAEFGLPYKFANDDKDISDDIWSFFGSGVGLQELYINPHYLNTVNWNCLAKASNWAKENERIMPDVHWVGGDPIKSEVYGYAAWSPQRAILMLRNPSNETKSFQVNAANVFELPVNIKNDYRFYDAKTGSKEILAQGQSFTITLQPFEVRVFNALLSE
;
A
#
# COMPACT_ATOMS: atom_id res chain seq x y z
N MET A 1 -16.12 -66.19 1.63
CA MET A 1 -15.33 -65.17 2.33
C MET A 1 -15.20 -63.92 1.45
N ARG A 2 -15.98 -62.87 1.71
CA ARG A 2 -15.92 -61.57 0.97
C ARG A 2 -14.97 -60.62 1.73
N LYS A 3 -13.84 -60.25 1.11
CA LYS A 3 -12.95 -59.21 1.62
C LYS A 3 -13.61 -57.84 1.43
N LYS A 4 -13.87 -57.14 2.52
CA LYS A 4 -14.25 -55.73 2.52
C LYS A 4 -12.97 -54.87 2.45
N ASN A 5 -12.77 -54.18 1.34
CA ASN A 5 -11.75 -53.15 1.24
C ASN A 5 -12.27 -51.90 1.93
N PHE A 6 -11.61 -51.46 3.02
CA PHE A 6 -11.80 -50.19 3.65
C PHE A 6 -10.91 -49.16 2.95
N ILE A 7 -11.50 -48.23 2.24
CA ILE A 7 -10.78 -47.06 1.68
C ILE A 7 -10.74 -46.00 2.79
N PHE A 8 -9.54 -45.78 3.30
CA PHE A 8 -9.29 -44.64 4.24
C PHE A 8 -9.15 -43.35 3.42
N PHE A 9 -10.13 -42.46 3.50
CA PHE A 9 -9.97 -41.11 3.04
C PHE A 9 -9.16 -40.32 4.08
N ILE A 10 -7.89 -40.05 3.78
CA ILE A 10 -7.08 -39.09 4.54
C ILE A 10 -7.54 -37.73 4.09
N PHE A 11 -8.33 -37.03 4.94
CA PHE A 11 -8.55 -35.62 4.81
C PHE A 11 -7.24 -34.89 5.16
N LEU A 12 -6.52 -34.44 4.13
CA LEU A 12 -5.39 -33.53 4.29
C LEU A 12 -5.97 -32.17 4.71
N ILE A 13 -5.98 -31.89 6.01
CA ILE A 13 -6.27 -30.54 6.51
C ILE A 13 -5.06 -29.68 6.11
N ILE A 14 -5.17 -28.96 4.98
CA ILE A 14 -4.21 -27.92 4.61
C ILE A 14 -4.48 -26.77 5.58
N THR A 15 -3.72 -26.73 6.67
CA THR A 15 -3.57 -25.52 7.46
C THR A 15 -2.85 -24.51 6.57
N ILE A 16 -3.57 -23.54 6.03
CA ILE A 16 -2.98 -22.38 5.40
C ILE A 16 -2.32 -21.60 6.54
N GLU A 17 -1.06 -21.86 6.80
CA GLU A 17 -0.23 -20.96 7.58
C GLU A 17 -0.08 -19.68 6.76
N PHE A 18 -0.81 -18.65 7.12
CA PHE A 18 -0.54 -17.30 6.66
C PHE A 18 0.83 -16.90 7.21
N SER A 19 1.89 -17.21 6.45
CA SER A 19 3.24 -16.70 6.72
C SER A 19 3.20 -15.20 6.51
N THR A 20 2.90 -14.46 7.56
CA THR A 20 2.94 -13.01 7.53
C THR A 20 4.39 -12.57 7.60
N ALA A 21 4.89 -11.98 6.53
CA ALA A 21 6.15 -11.24 6.55
C ALA A 21 5.96 -10.01 7.45
N GLN A 22 6.27 -10.16 8.73
CA GLN A 22 6.11 -9.08 9.70
C GLN A 22 7.47 -8.41 9.94
N ILE A 23 7.48 -7.08 9.91
CA ILE A 23 8.65 -6.29 10.32
C ILE A 23 8.86 -6.46 11.82
N SER A 24 10.11 -6.66 12.22
CA SER A 24 10.49 -6.57 13.64
C SER A 24 10.47 -5.12 14.09
N TYR A 25 9.88 -4.86 15.26
CA TYR A 25 9.97 -3.53 15.86
C TYR A 25 11.43 -3.19 16.14
N PRO A 26 11.90 -1.98 15.76
CA PRO A 26 13.33 -1.64 15.83
C PRO A 26 13.82 -1.26 17.24
N GLY A 27 13.00 -1.45 18.26
CA GLY A 27 13.28 -1.05 19.64
C GLY A 27 13.16 -2.18 20.66
N SER A 28 13.04 -1.80 21.92
CA SER A 28 12.76 -2.73 23.00
C SER A 28 11.36 -3.32 22.88
N SER A 29 11.11 -4.49 23.52
CA SER A 29 9.79 -5.13 23.56
C SER A 29 8.70 -4.14 23.95
N LEU A 30 7.63 -4.14 23.17
CA LEU A 30 6.47 -3.27 23.34
C LEU A 30 5.58 -3.73 24.50
N GLY A 31 5.40 -5.04 24.64
CA GLY A 31 4.64 -5.68 25.71
C GLY A 31 3.13 -5.56 25.56
N ALA A 32 2.42 -6.16 26.50
CA ALA A 32 0.96 -6.14 26.53
C ALA A 32 0.43 -4.74 26.83
N ALA A 33 -0.75 -4.47 26.30
CA ALA A 33 -1.50 -3.25 26.58
C ALA A 33 -2.07 -3.29 28.01
N GLU A 34 -1.92 -2.20 28.74
CA GLU A 34 -2.48 -2.00 30.06
C GLU A 34 -3.44 -0.81 30.06
N LEU A 35 -4.49 -0.93 30.86
CA LEU A 35 -5.42 0.15 31.13
C LEU A 35 -5.50 0.37 32.62
N LYS A 36 -5.29 1.61 33.09
CA LYS A 36 -5.28 1.98 34.51
C LYS A 36 -6.26 3.11 34.78
N ASN A 37 -7.18 2.86 35.69
CA ASN A 37 -8.00 3.91 36.30
C ASN A 37 -7.18 4.61 37.39
N LEU A 38 -7.07 5.94 37.27
CA LEU A 38 -6.35 6.75 38.24
C LEU A 38 -7.30 7.58 39.10
N PRO A 39 -6.89 8.00 40.32
CA PRO A 39 -7.65 8.99 41.08
C PRO A 39 -7.94 10.25 40.29
N GLY A 40 -9.09 10.91 40.53
CA GLY A 40 -9.49 12.12 39.83
C GLY A 40 -10.03 11.87 38.41
N ASN A 41 -10.75 10.77 38.22
CA ASN A 41 -11.46 10.46 36.96
C ASN A 41 -10.56 10.40 35.72
N SER A 42 -9.34 9.95 35.86
CA SER A 42 -8.40 9.82 34.74
C SER A 42 -8.22 8.36 34.38
N VAL A 43 -8.08 8.10 33.06
CA VAL A 43 -7.77 6.78 32.52
C VAL A 43 -6.46 6.86 31.72
N VAL A 44 -5.64 5.83 31.85
CA VAL A 44 -4.39 5.70 31.12
C VAL A 44 -4.37 4.40 30.32
N LEU A 45 -4.09 4.52 29.04
CA LEU A 45 -3.67 3.42 28.17
C LEU A 45 -2.14 3.45 28.07
N GLU A 46 -1.48 2.35 28.35
CA GLU A 46 -0.02 2.26 28.28
C GLU A 46 0.49 0.85 27.96
N ASN A 47 1.73 0.79 27.50
CA ASN A 47 2.57 -0.40 27.48
C ASN A 47 4.03 -0.01 27.81
N ASN A 48 5.03 -0.79 27.38
CA ASN A 48 6.43 -0.50 27.67
C ASN A 48 7.00 0.76 27.01
N VAL A 49 6.39 1.27 25.96
CA VAL A 49 6.95 2.37 25.14
C VAL A 49 6.06 3.60 25.05
N ILE A 50 4.76 3.43 25.16
CA ILE A 50 3.76 4.49 24.92
C ILE A 50 2.87 4.65 26.15
N LYS A 51 2.38 5.88 26.38
CA LYS A 51 1.42 6.17 27.42
C LYS A 51 0.54 7.35 27.01
N MET A 52 -0.78 7.17 27.14
CA MET A 52 -1.78 8.19 26.81
C MET A 52 -2.76 8.34 27.97
N LYS A 53 -2.95 9.57 28.45
CA LYS A 53 -3.84 9.87 29.56
C LYS A 53 -5.03 10.67 29.11
N PHE A 54 -6.19 10.20 29.49
CA PHE A 54 -7.48 10.83 29.31
C PHE A 54 -8.02 11.33 30.65
N PHE A 55 -8.72 12.48 30.62
CA PHE A 55 -9.42 13.02 31.77
C PHE A 55 -10.90 13.09 31.47
N ASN A 56 -11.72 12.62 32.41
CA ASN A 56 -13.18 12.64 32.34
C ASN A 56 -13.71 13.58 33.44
N ASP A 57 -14.30 14.71 33.05
CA ASP A 57 -14.88 15.69 33.99
C ASP A 57 -16.33 15.36 34.40
N GLY A 58 -16.84 14.17 33.98
CA GLY A 58 -18.22 13.74 34.17
C GLY A 58 -19.20 14.25 33.11
N LYS A 59 -18.77 15.18 32.25
CA LYS A 59 -19.54 15.71 31.12
C LYS A 59 -18.93 15.34 29.78
N GLY A 60 -17.61 15.18 29.72
CA GLY A 60 -16.85 14.88 28.53
C GLY A 60 -15.51 14.24 28.84
N ILE A 61 -14.80 13.85 27.77
CA ILE A 61 -13.45 13.29 27.83
C ILE A 61 -12.52 14.20 27.07
N THR A 62 -11.31 14.44 27.61
CA THR A 62 -10.24 15.21 26.98
C THR A 62 -8.92 14.45 27.05
N ILE A 63 -8.00 14.76 26.12
CA ILE A 63 -6.64 14.24 26.17
C ILE A 63 -5.80 15.16 27.06
N GLU A 64 -5.25 14.62 28.14
CA GLU A 64 -4.41 15.40 29.06
C GLU A 64 -2.95 15.45 28.55
N TRP A 65 -2.41 14.30 28.16
CA TRP A 65 -1.05 14.18 27.59
C TRP A 65 -0.83 12.85 26.89
N PHE A 66 0.20 12.84 26.03
CA PHE A 66 0.74 11.71 25.32
C PHE A 66 2.24 11.62 25.55
N GLU A 67 2.79 10.41 25.78
CA GLU A 67 4.18 10.21 26.21
C GLU A 67 4.87 9.09 25.44
N ASP A 68 6.06 9.37 24.92
CA ASP A 68 7.09 8.39 24.60
C ASP A 68 7.88 8.06 25.86
N LYS A 69 7.64 6.87 26.44
CA LYS A 69 8.27 6.42 27.68
C LYS A 69 9.77 6.17 27.52
N LYS A 70 10.25 5.86 26.31
CA LYS A 70 11.67 5.55 26.05
C LYS A 70 12.50 6.80 25.81
N ALA A 71 11.94 7.78 25.15
CA ALA A 71 12.56 9.09 24.97
C ALA A 71 12.34 10.04 26.18
N HIS A 72 11.50 9.66 27.15
CA HIS A 72 11.05 10.51 28.27
C HIS A 72 10.45 11.84 27.78
N GLU A 73 9.77 11.79 26.63
CA GLU A 73 9.13 12.94 26.01
C GLU A 73 7.63 12.91 26.25
N ARG A 74 7.08 13.99 26.82
CA ARG A 74 5.65 14.09 27.11
C ARG A 74 5.07 15.35 26.46
N LEU A 75 4.09 15.14 25.59
CA LEU A 75 3.27 16.22 25.01
C LEU A 75 2.07 16.49 25.91
N LYS A 76 2.06 17.66 26.57
CA LYS A 76 0.93 18.13 27.35
C LYS A 76 -0.11 18.73 26.40
N MET A 77 -1.34 18.23 26.44
CA MET A 77 -2.42 18.67 25.56
C MET A 77 -3.34 19.72 26.20
N GLY A 78 -3.14 20.00 27.49
CA GLY A 78 -3.91 21.03 28.20
C GLY A 78 -5.43 20.75 28.21
N ASN A 79 -5.83 19.48 28.35
CA ASN A 79 -7.22 19.04 28.24
C ASN A 79 -7.83 19.39 26.85
N ALA A 80 -7.08 19.12 25.79
CA ALA A 80 -7.54 19.35 24.43
C ALA A 80 -8.82 18.56 24.13
N ALA A 81 -9.74 19.20 23.44
CA ALA A 81 -10.94 18.55 22.89
C ALA A 81 -10.56 17.39 21.98
N LEU A 82 -11.37 16.32 21.98
CA LEU A 82 -11.14 15.13 21.13
C LEU A 82 -11.26 15.45 19.64
N PHE A 83 -12.14 16.40 19.30
CA PHE A 83 -12.38 16.82 17.92
C PHE A 83 -12.95 18.24 17.85
N GLU A 84 -12.92 18.80 16.63
CA GLU A 84 -13.59 20.04 16.24
C GLU A 84 -14.34 19.79 14.93
N LEU A 85 -15.64 20.13 14.87
CA LEU A 85 -16.48 20.05 13.69
C LEU A 85 -16.74 21.45 13.15
N THR A 86 -16.48 21.68 11.87
CA THR A 86 -16.90 22.88 11.14
C THR A 86 -18.08 22.51 10.25
N PHE A 87 -19.16 23.26 10.29
CA PHE A 87 -20.36 23.05 9.48
C PHE A 87 -20.33 23.88 8.20
N ALA A 88 -21.25 23.60 7.29
CA ALA A 88 -21.37 24.32 6.02
C ALA A 88 -21.67 25.82 6.17
N ASP A 89 -22.27 26.24 7.28
CA ASP A 89 -22.50 27.65 7.64
C ASP A 89 -21.30 28.31 8.34
N SER A 90 -20.16 27.61 8.38
CA SER A 90 -18.92 28.02 9.05
C SER A 90 -18.99 28.05 10.59
N SER A 91 -20.07 27.59 11.20
CA SER A 91 -20.12 27.41 12.66
C SER A 91 -19.17 26.28 13.07
N VAL A 92 -18.56 26.43 14.25
CA VAL A 92 -17.58 25.48 14.78
C VAL A 92 -18.04 25.03 16.15
N ILE A 93 -18.00 23.73 16.38
CA ILE A 93 -18.23 23.12 17.70
C ILE A 93 -17.11 22.14 18.03
N THR A 94 -16.89 21.93 19.31
CA THR A 94 -15.89 20.99 19.82
C THR A 94 -16.53 19.86 20.60
N SER A 95 -15.77 18.82 20.92
CA SER A 95 -16.25 17.73 21.77
C SER A 95 -16.74 18.21 23.15
N ASN A 96 -16.32 19.38 23.62
CA ASN A 96 -16.75 19.97 24.91
C ASN A 96 -18.23 20.37 24.90
N GLU A 97 -18.85 20.50 23.74
CA GLU A 97 -20.28 20.83 23.56
C GLU A 97 -21.16 19.59 23.44
N PHE A 98 -20.55 18.41 23.50
CA PHE A 98 -21.23 17.14 23.64
C PHE A 98 -21.30 16.72 25.12
N ARG A 99 -22.24 15.87 25.45
CA ARG A 99 -22.43 15.30 26.79
C ARG A 99 -22.35 13.79 26.74
N LEU A 100 -21.69 13.21 27.72
CA LEU A 100 -21.70 11.77 27.91
C LEU A 100 -23.13 11.27 28.10
N LEU A 101 -23.53 10.26 27.34
CA LEU A 101 -24.82 9.57 27.49
C LEU A 101 -24.78 8.58 28.67
N TYR A 102 -23.65 7.93 28.85
CA TYR A 102 -23.40 6.95 29.90
C TYR A 102 -21.99 7.11 30.44
N PRO A 103 -21.68 6.58 31.63
CA PRO A 103 -20.29 6.49 32.11
C PRO A 103 -19.41 5.78 31.08
N PRO A 104 -18.21 6.28 30.79
CA PRO A 104 -17.29 5.61 29.87
C PRO A 104 -16.93 4.21 30.33
N VAL A 105 -16.69 3.32 29.38
CA VAL A 105 -16.42 1.89 29.60
C VAL A 105 -14.97 1.57 29.27
N THR A 106 -14.40 0.66 30.04
CA THR A 106 -13.09 0.07 29.77
C THR A 106 -13.24 -1.43 29.51
N SER A 107 -12.67 -1.92 28.41
CA SER A 107 -12.82 -3.31 28.00
C SER A 107 -11.54 -3.91 27.47
N ASN A 108 -11.53 -5.24 27.27
CA ASN A 108 -10.49 -5.94 26.55
C ASN A 108 -10.87 -6.05 25.07
N ILE A 109 -9.87 -5.88 24.20
CA ILE A 109 -10.02 -6.20 22.79
C ILE A 109 -9.81 -7.70 22.62
N THR A 110 -10.82 -8.38 22.07
CA THR A 110 -10.72 -9.81 21.78
C THR A 110 -10.01 -10.03 20.45
N PRO A 111 -8.96 -10.84 20.37
CA PRO A 111 -8.25 -11.11 19.13
C PRO A 111 -9.11 -11.96 18.18
N ASN A 112 -9.07 -11.63 16.88
CA ASN A 112 -9.61 -12.45 15.80
C ASN A 112 -8.47 -13.12 15.04
N LEU A 113 -8.07 -14.32 15.41
CA LEU A 113 -6.93 -15.04 14.84
C LEU A 113 -7.06 -15.31 13.32
N HIS A 114 -8.28 -15.24 12.79
CA HIS A 114 -8.57 -15.44 11.36
C HIS A 114 -8.67 -14.13 10.56
N ALA A 115 -8.48 -12.99 11.21
CA ALA A 115 -8.49 -11.70 10.51
C ALA A 115 -7.35 -11.63 9.48
N VAL A 116 -7.59 -10.94 8.35
CA VAL A 116 -6.55 -10.69 7.35
C VAL A 116 -5.62 -9.60 7.84
N THR A 117 -6.16 -8.50 8.36
CA THR A 117 -5.40 -7.42 8.99
C THR A 117 -4.67 -7.96 10.23
N TYR A 118 -3.36 -7.72 10.29
CA TYR A 118 -2.55 -8.32 11.37
C TYR A 118 -2.93 -7.78 12.75
N ALA A 119 -3.19 -6.47 12.88
CA ALA A 119 -3.58 -5.86 14.15
C ALA A 119 -4.82 -6.53 14.76
N ASP A 120 -5.79 -6.95 13.95
CA ASP A 120 -7.02 -7.59 14.43
C ASP A 120 -6.80 -8.99 15.03
N ARG A 121 -5.64 -9.60 14.79
CA ARG A 121 -5.24 -10.89 15.40
C ARG A 121 -4.72 -10.75 16.82
N LEU A 122 -4.59 -9.52 17.31
CA LEU A 122 -3.98 -9.20 18.61
C LEU A 122 -5.03 -8.69 19.58
N GLY A 123 -4.91 -9.10 20.83
CA GLY A 123 -5.65 -8.55 21.94
C GLY A 123 -5.23 -7.12 22.28
N GLY A 124 -5.81 -6.57 23.33
CA GLY A 124 -5.49 -5.22 23.76
C GLY A 124 -6.47 -4.67 24.78
N LYS A 125 -6.43 -3.36 24.96
CA LYS A 125 -7.29 -2.59 25.86
C LYS A 125 -7.98 -1.49 25.10
N LYS A 126 -9.24 -1.26 25.46
CA LYS A 126 -10.10 -0.23 24.89
C LYS A 126 -10.67 0.65 26.00
N TYR A 127 -10.76 1.95 25.72
CA TYR A 127 -11.52 2.93 26.47
C TYR A 127 -12.51 3.59 25.54
N GLU A 128 -13.81 3.51 25.85
CA GLU A 128 -14.87 3.92 24.94
C GLU A 128 -15.97 4.73 25.64
N ALA A 129 -16.65 5.59 24.89
CA ALA A 129 -17.71 6.45 25.37
C ALA A 129 -18.69 6.86 24.28
N ASP A 130 -19.95 7.05 24.67
CA ASP A 130 -21.00 7.59 23.84
C ASP A 130 -21.35 9.01 24.25
N PHE A 131 -21.43 9.90 23.26
CA PHE A 131 -21.73 11.31 23.45
C PHE A 131 -22.93 11.75 22.62
N GLU A 132 -23.60 12.78 23.06
CA GLU A 132 -24.68 13.44 22.32
C GLU A 132 -24.58 14.96 22.39
N ASN A 133 -24.84 15.60 21.25
CA ASN A 133 -25.23 17.00 21.19
C ASN A 133 -26.72 17.07 20.79
N GLN A 134 -27.61 17.21 21.78
CA GLN A 134 -29.07 17.21 21.56
C GLN A 134 -29.53 18.33 20.65
N LYS A 135 -28.91 19.52 20.73
CA LYS A 135 -29.26 20.68 19.93
C LYS A 135 -29.07 20.45 18.43
N LEU A 136 -28.04 19.71 18.09
CA LEU A 136 -27.69 19.37 16.71
C LEU A 136 -28.21 18.00 16.25
N GLY A 137 -28.78 17.21 17.18
CA GLY A 137 -29.19 15.86 16.90
C GLY A 137 -28.03 14.93 16.50
N LEU A 138 -26.81 15.22 16.98
CA LEU A 138 -25.59 14.46 16.69
C LEU A 138 -25.24 13.54 17.85
N ARG A 139 -24.86 12.30 17.51
CA ARG A 139 -24.25 11.33 18.41
C ARG A 139 -22.85 10.97 17.95
N LEU A 140 -22.00 10.65 18.88
CA LEU A 140 -20.67 10.13 18.65
C LEU A 140 -20.46 8.90 19.52
N HIS A 141 -20.07 7.79 18.90
CA HIS A 141 -19.37 6.71 19.56
C HIS A 141 -17.86 6.89 19.36
N TRP A 142 -17.11 6.98 20.46
CA TRP A 142 -15.67 7.17 20.45
C TRP A 142 -14.97 6.03 21.18
N GLU A 143 -13.87 5.56 20.60
CA GLU A 143 -13.01 4.52 21.15
C GLU A 143 -11.54 4.96 21.12
N ALA A 144 -10.77 4.60 22.14
CA ALA A 144 -9.31 4.67 22.15
C ALA A 144 -8.76 3.27 22.39
N ASP A 145 -8.04 2.74 21.41
CA ASP A 145 -7.54 1.37 21.36
C ASP A 145 -6.02 1.33 21.49
N LEU A 146 -5.52 0.50 22.40
CA LEU A 146 -4.12 0.09 22.45
C LEU A 146 -4.08 -1.43 22.35
N ARG A 147 -3.56 -1.96 21.26
CA ARG A 147 -3.38 -3.41 21.08
C ARG A 147 -2.03 -3.86 21.68
N ASP A 148 -1.95 -5.14 22.02
CA ASP A 148 -0.70 -5.75 22.46
C ASP A 148 0.39 -5.58 21.41
N ASP A 149 1.61 -5.37 21.85
CA ASP A 149 2.77 -5.12 20.99
C ASP A 149 2.56 -3.96 19.98
N ALA A 150 1.77 -2.94 20.32
CA ALA A 150 1.62 -1.73 19.49
C ALA A 150 2.53 -0.59 20.01
N ASN A 151 3.09 0.16 19.05
CA ASN A 151 3.81 1.40 19.34
C ASN A 151 2.92 2.64 19.11
N TYR A 152 1.60 2.46 19.09
CA TYR A 152 0.60 3.49 18.79
C TYR A 152 -0.72 3.23 19.52
N VAL A 153 -1.47 4.30 19.78
CA VAL A 153 -2.87 4.31 20.18
C VAL A 153 -3.69 4.78 18.97
N ARG A 154 -4.77 4.07 18.64
CA ARG A 154 -5.77 4.53 17.69
C ARG A 154 -6.96 5.14 18.39
N GLN A 155 -7.54 6.18 17.83
CA GLN A 155 -8.84 6.71 18.26
C GLN A 155 -9.81 6.62 17.10
N ILE A 156 -10.98 6.06 17.33
CA ILE A 156 -12.03 5.83 16.32
C ILE A 156 -13.23 6.67 16.69
N PHE A 157 -13.76 7.41 15.73
CA PHE A 157 -14.87 8.34 15.88
C PHE A 157 -15.98 7.93 14.91
N THR A 158 -17.13 7.51 15.43
CA THR A 158 -18.31 7.17 14.64
C THR A 158 -19.42 8.17 14.93
N PHE A 159 -19.61 9.11 14.00
CA PHE A 159 -20.67 10.11 14.06
C PHE A 159 -21.95 9.58 13.43
N ALA A 160 -23.07 9.78 14.12
CA ALA A 160 -24.42 9.51 13.64
C ALA A 160 -25.27 10.78 13.81
N ALA A 161 -26.20 11.02 12.89
CA ALA A 161 -27.14 12.13 12.98
C ALA A 161 -28.58 11.62 13.08
N LYS A 162 -29.41 12.31 13.87
CA LYS A 162 -30.87 12.01 13.93
C LYS A 162 -31.53 12.36 12.59
N ASP A 163 -31.16 13.49 12.03
CA ASP A 163 -31.60 13.98 10.75
C ASP A 163 -30.40 14.11 9.79
N THR A 164 -30.18 15.26 9.17
CA THR A 164 -29.05 15.53 8.30
C THR A 164 -28.12 16.55 8.95
N ALA A 165 -26.82 16.18 9.06
CA ALA A 165 -25.78 17.09 9.54
C ALA A 165 -24.80 17.42 8.41
N ASN A 166 -24.74 18.69 8.03
CA ASN A 166 -23.85 19.21 6.97
C ASN A 166 -22.50 19.63 7.56
N ILE A 167 -21.72 18.65 8.00
CA ILE A 167 -20.35 18.85 8.44
C ILE A 167 -19.48 19.09 7.19
N SER A 168 -18.66 20.14 7.19
CA SER A 168 -17.75 20.45 6.08
C SER A 168 -16.30 20.08 6.36
N LYS A 169 -15.88 20.09 7.64
CA LYS A 169 -14.53 19.74 8.06
C LYS A 169 -14.52 19.12 9.46
N ILE A 170 -13.69 18.10 9.64
CA ILE A 170 -13.49 17.43 10.92
C ILE A 170 -12.01 17.49 11.28
N THR A 171 -11.67 18.25 12.33
CA THR A 171 -10.32 18.34 12.87
C THR A 171 -10.18 17.38 14.04
N LEU A 172 -9.23 16.45 13.97
CA LEU A 172 -9.04 15.40 14.97
C LEU A 172 -7.70 15.46 15.69
N VAL A 173 -6.70 16.14 15.13
CA VAL A 173 -5.40 16.33 15.79
C VAL A 173 -5.02 17.79 15.68
N LYS A 174 -4.65 18.40 16.82
CA LYS A 174 -4.24 19.80 16.89
C LYS A 174 -3.04 19.92 17.85
N LEU A 175 -1.88 20.21 17.29
CA LEU A 175 -0.63 20.30 18.04
C LEU A 175 -0.04 21.73 17.95
N PRO A 176 0.53 22.26 19.03
CA PRO A 176 1.13 23.60 19.00
C PRO A 176 2.42 23.61 18.17
N VAL A 177 2.61 24.62 17.32
CA VAL A 177 3.81 24.71 16.44
C VAL A 177 5.11 24.94 17.20
N ASN A 178 5.04 25.56 18.40
CA ASN A 178 6.24 25.86 19.21
C ASN A 178 6.97 24.61 19.74
N ILE A 179 6.37 23.42 19.67
CA ILE A 179 7.08 22.17 20.01
C ILE A 179 7.92 21.64 18.86
N GLY A 180 7.90 22.26 17.67
CA GLY A 180 8.65 21.80 16.50
C GLY A 180 7.98 20.63 15.75
N VAL A 181 6.65 20.55 15.78
CA VAL A 181 5.90 19.61 14.94
C VAL A 181 5.93 20.05 13.47
N VAL A 182 6.08 19.10 12.57
CA VAL A 182 6.14 19.32 11.11
C VAL A 182 5.25 18.35 10.34
N LYS A 183 4.88 18.70 9.12
CA LYS A 183 4.24 17.78 8.17
C LYS A 183 5.28 16.77 7.66
N GLY A 184 4.99 15.49 7.72
CA GLY A 184 5.90 14.39 7.37
C GLY A 184 5.95 14.04 5.88
N GLY A 185 5.39 14.86 5.00
CA GLY A 185 5.38 14.69 3.54
C GLY A 185 4.65 15.84 2.84
N ALA A 186 4.68 15.86 1.51
CA ALA A 186 4.10 16.94 0.70
C ALA A 186 2.65 16.66 0.26
N VAL A 187 2.20 15.40 0.29
CA VAL A 187 0.90 14.97 -0.23
C VAL A 187 -0.17 14.92 0.86
N ASP A 188 -1.44 14.84 0.47
CA ASP A 188 -2.53 14.55 1.40
C ASP A 188 -2.34 13.18 2.08
N GLY A 189 -2.83 13.00 3.29
CA GLY A 189 -2.60 11.81 4.10
C GLY A 189 -1.16 11.70 4.67
N SER A 190 -0.32 12.73 4.50
CA SER A 190 0.98 12.75 5.19
C SER A 190 0.79 12.94 6.70
N PRO A 191 1.46 12.13 7.56
CA PRO A 191 1.36 12.30 9.01
C PRO A 191 2.04 13.59 9.49
N MET A 192 1.68 14.06 10.67
CA MET A 192 2.46 15.03 11.44
C MET A 192 3.54 14.29 12.22
N VAL A 193 4.72 14.89 12.35
CA VAL A 193 5.87 14.33 13.04
C VAL A 193 6.42 15.33 14.06
N HIS A 194 6.68 14.84 15.27
CA HIS A 194 7.42 15.56 16.30
C HIS A 194 8.47 14.63 16.89
N LYS A 195 9.75 14.91 16.62
CA LYS A 195 10.87 14.04 17.05
C LYS A 195 10.63 12.57 16.67
N ASN A 196 10.40 11.70 17.65
CA ASN A 196 10.13 10.27 17.47
C ASN A 196 8.63 9.91 17.54
N MET A 197 7.75 10.91 17.49
CA MET A 197 6.31 10.73 17.53
C MET A 197 5.69 11.02 16.17
N PHE A 198 4.60 10.31 15.85
CA PHE A 198 3.80 10.56 14.66
C PHE A 198 2.32 10.61 14.99
N PHE A 199 1.58 11.45 14.25
CA PHE A 199 0.15 11.69 14.43
C PHE A 199 -0.51 11.83 13.08
N ALA A 200 -1.66 11.20 12.87
CA ALA A 200 -2.37 11.36 11.62
C ALA A 200 -3.87 11.06 11.75
N ILE A 201 -4.63 11.52 10.76
CA ILE A 201 -5.91 10.94 10.40
C ILE A 201 -5.63 9.77 9.46
N GLU A 202 -6.17 8.60 9.74
CA GLU A 202 -5.94 7.37 8.97
C GLU A 202 -6.79 7.35 7.69
N HIS A 203 -6.55 8.36 6.85
CA HIS A 203 -7.29 8.57 5.60
C HIS A 203 -6.38 9.14 4.52
N PRO A 204 -6.40 8.62 3.25
CA PRO A 204 -5.53 9.14 2.19
C PRO A 204 -5.77 10.61 1.87
N MET A 205 -6.97 11.13 2.05
CA MET A 205 -7.32 12.55 1.88
C MET A 205 -7.18 13.38 3.16
N GLY A 206 -6.60 12.85 4.24
CA GLY A 206 -6.32 13.61 5.45
C GLY A 206 -5.39 14.79 5.15
N GLN A 207 -5.75 16.00 5.56
CA GLN A 207 -4.97 17.20 5.29
C GLN A 207 -4.28 17.71 6.54
N VAL A 208 -3.10 18.28 6.35
CA VAL A 208 -2.34 18.93 7.43
C VAL A 208 -2.10 20.37 7.06
N GLU A 209 -2.58 21.28 7.89
CA GLU A 209 -2.48 22.73 7.68
C GLU A 209 -1.86 23.43 8.90
N GLN A 210 -1.01 24.41 8.64
CA GLN A 210 -0.36 25.20 9.68
C GLN A 210 -1.07 26.53 9.86
N SER A 211 -1.49 26.81 11.09
CA SER A 211 -1.88 28.15 11.56
C SER A 211 -0.71 28.82 12.30
N LYS A 212 -0.91 30.07 12.76
CA LYS A 212 0.12 30.75 13.56
C LYS A 212 0.48 30.03 14.86
N ALA A 213 -0.46 29.31 15.46
CA ALA A 213 -0.30 28.71 16.78
C ALA A 213 -0.24 27.17 16.73
N SER A 214 -0.80 26.54 15.72
CA SER A 214 -1.00 25.10 15.69
C SER A 214 -0.78 24.51 14.30
N LEU A 215 -0.32 23.28 14.26
CA LEU A 215 -0.43 22.36 13.12
C LEU A 215 -1.65 21.48 13.37
N VAL A 216 -2.58 21.41 12.41
CA VAL A 216 -3.83 20.69 12.55
C VAL A 216 -3.96 19.61 11.46
N ALA A 217 -4.42 18.42 11.84
CA ALA A 217 -4.84 17.40 10.88
C ALA A 217 -6.37 17.34 10.84
N PHE A 218 -6.93 17.41 9.64
CA PHE A 218 -8.36 17.42 9.39
C PHE A 218 -8.73 16.63 8.14
N LEU A 219 -10.00 16.27 8.04
CA LEU A 219 -10.62 15.72 6.84
C LEU A 219 -11.74 16.64 6.40
N LEU A 220 -11.81 16.95 5.10
CA LEU A 220 -12.97 17.57 4.50
C LEU A 220 -14.12 16.54 4.46
N GLN A 221 -15.33 16.98 4.80
CA GLN A 221 -16.51 16.13 4.76
C GLN A 221 -17.54 16.74 3.81
N LEU A 222 -17.56 16.23 2.57
CA LEU A 222 -18.43 16.79 1.52
C LEU A 222 -19.72 16.01 1.32
N THR A 223 -19.91 14.93 2.06
CA THR A 223 -21.15 14.14 2.10
C THR A 223 -21.80 14.32 3.47
N PRO A 224 -23.07 14.72 3.56
CA PRO A 224 -23.76 14.84 4.86
C PRO A 224 -23.76 13.54 5.65
N VAL A 225 -23.73 13.65 6.97
CA VAL A 225 -24.03 12.54 7.88
C VAL A 225 -25.55 12.50 8.03
N THR A 226 -26.15 11.34 7.83
CA THR A 226 -27.61 11.15 7.84
C THR A 226 -28.00 10.03 8.80
N SER A 227 -29.29 9.84 9.07
CA SER A 227 -29.78 8.81 9.97
C SER A 227 -29.49 7.38 9.51
N ASP A 228 -29.29 7.18 8.21
CA ASP A 228 -28.97 5.90 7.57
C ASP A 228 -27.49 5.75 7.19
N LYS A 229 -26.70 6.82 7.33
CA LYS A 229 -25.29 6.84 6.92
C LYS A 229 -24.39 7.49 7.98
N ASN A 230 -23.83 6.64 8.83
CA ASN A 230 -22.82 7.06 9.81
C ASN A 230 -21.48 7.40 9.12
N LEU A 231 -20.69 8.24 9.79
CA LEU A 231 -19.35 8.58 9.40
C LEU A 231 -18.35 8.06 10.42
N THR A 232 -17.47 7.14 10.01
CA THR A 232 -16.40 6.62 10.85
C THR A 232 -15.05 7.08 10.34
N ILE A 233 -14.26 7.72 11.21
CA ILE A 233 -12.91 8.21 10.95
C ILE A 233 -12.02 7.78 12.11
N SER A 234 -10.74 7.53 11.83
CA SER A 234 -9.77 7.20 12.88
C SER A 234 -8.54 8.09 12.84
N THR A 235 -7.87 8.18 13.97
CA THR A 235 -6.55 8.80 14.13
C THR A 235 -5.59 7.82 14.76
N VAL A 236 -4.31 8.05 14.50
CA VAL A 236 -3.21 7.32 15.14
C VAL A 236 -2.28 8.29 15.84
N TRP A 237 -1.84 7.92 17.05
CA TRP A 237 -0.83 8.59 17.85
C TRP A 237 0.24 7.56 18.22
N GLY A 238 1.44 7.70 17.68
CA GLY A 238 2.48 6.67 17.84
C GLY A 238 3.84 7.21 18.23
N THR A 239 4.70 6.30 18.67
CA THR A 239 6.10 6.57 19.04
C THR A 239 7.04 5.61 18.31
N THR A 240 8.28 6.03 18.11
CA THR A 240 9.33 5.22 17.48
C THR A 240 10.61 5.34 18.26
N PRO A 241 11.53 4.36 18.20
CA PRO A 241 12.86 4.53 18.78
C PRO A 241 13.61 5.69 18.10
N ILE A 242 14.54 6.28 18.82
CA ILE A 242 15.37 7.39 18.34
C ILE A 242 16.07 6.98 17.04
N GLY A 243 15.93 7.80 15.97
CA GLY A 243 16.50 7.55 14.66
C GLY A 243 15.80 6.46 13.83
N GLN A 244 14.65 5.94 14.31
CA GLN A 244 13.91 4.85 13.65
C GLN A 244 12.50 5.26 13.21
N LEU A 245 12.30 6.55 12.88
CA LEU A 245 10.97 7.07 12.54
C LEU A 245 10.33 6.29 11.39
N ARG A 246 11.06 6.11 10.26
CA ARG A 246 10.55 5.38 9.09
C ARG A 246 10.14 3.95 9.46
N ARG A 247 11.06 3.18 10.10
CA ARG A 247 10.80 1.77 10.41
C ARG A 247 9.75 1.60 11.50
N GLY A 248 9.72 2.47 12.50
CA GLY A 248 8.69 2.42 13.54
C GLY A 248 7.30 2.82 13.02
N PHE A 249 7.22 3.75 12.05
CA PHE A 249 5.98 4.08 11.36
C PHE A 249 5.56 2.94 10.41
N LEU A 250 6.51 2.35 9.67
CA LEU A 250 6.26 1.19 8.83
C LEU A 250 5.75 -0.01 9.64
N TYR A 251 6.26 -0.23 10.87
CA TYR A 251 5.75 -1.25 11.78
C TYR A 251 4.25 -1.06 12.07
N TYR A 252 3.81 0.17 12.29
CA TYR A 252 2.39 0.49 12.44
C TYR A 252 1.62 0.20 11.15
N ILE A 253 2.07 0.66 9.99
CA ILE A 253 1.39 0.46 8.70
C ILE A 253 1.26 -1.03 8.36
N GLU A 254 2.31 -1.83 8.53
CA GLU A 254 2.27 -3.28 8.26
C GLU A 254 1.28 -4.04 9.17
N ARG A 255 0.93 -3.49 10.32
CA ARG A 255 -0.07 -4.06 11.22
C ARG A 255 -1.50 -3.69 10.83
N GLU A 256 -1.72 -2.45 10.38
CA GLU A 256 -3.06 -1.90 10.13
C GLU A 256 -3.50 -1.97 8.66
N ARG A 257 -2.58 -2.23 7.71
CA ARG A 257 -2.94 -2.33 6.28
C ARG A 257 -3.90 -3.49 6.02
N SER A 258 -4.73 -3.33 4.98
CA SER A 258 -5.80 -4.29 4.62
C SER A 258 -5.32 -5.71 4.38
N ASN A 259 -4.10 -5.88 3.86
CA ASN A 259 -3.39 -7.14 3.76
C ASN A 259 -1.92 -6.91 4.16
N PRO A 260 -1.31 -7.77 4.96
CA PRO A 260 0.14 -7.76 5.19
C PRO A 260 0.91 -7.81 3.87
N TYR A 261 2.16 -7.29 3.88
CA TYR A 261 3.03 -7.40 2.69
C TYR A 261 3.04 -8.82 2.12
N ARG A 262 2.91 -8.90 0.80
CA ARG A 262 3.00 -10.16 0.04
C ARG A 262 3.49 -9.87 -1.37
N GLN A 263 4.21 -10.80 -1.93
CA GLN A 263 4.64 -10.73 -3.32
C GLN A 263 3.51 -11.22 -4.24
N MET A 264 3.28 -10.46 -5.32
CA MET A 264 2.32 -10.74 -6.38
C MET A 264 3.07 -10.75 -7.72
N LEU A 265 3.81 -11.83 -7.97
CA LEU A 265 4.46 -12.03 -9.26
C LEU A 265 3.42 -12.41 -10.31
N HIS A 266 3.26 -11.59 -11.33
CA HIS A 266 2.22 -11.82 -12.34
C HIS A 266 2.65 -11.37 -13.73
N TYR A 267 2.11 -12.02 -14.76
CA TYR A 267 2.11 -11.54 -16.13
C TYR A 267 1.09 -10.43 -16.29
N ASN A 268 1.43 -9.38 -17.03
CA ASN A 268 0.50 -8.31 -17.42
C ASN A 268 0.52 -8.15 -18.95
N SER A 269 -0.66 -8.18 -19.58
CA SER A 269 -0.81 -8.22 -21.03
C SER A 269 -0.63 -6.86 -21.71
N TRP A 270 -0.47 -5.73 -20.97
CA TRP A 270 -0.55 -4.37 -21.49
C TRP A 270 0.38 -4.10 -22.68
N TYR A 271 1.68 -4.22 -22.55
CA TYR A 271 2.63 -3.96 -23.64
C TYR A 271 2.83 -5.15 -24.58
N ASP A 272 2.22 -6.28 -24.31
CA ASP A 272 2.30 -7.47 -25.13
C ASP A 272 1.11 -7.57 -26.09
N ILE A 273 -0.01 -8.15 -25.68
CA ILE A 273 -1.15 -8.44 -26.57
C ILE A 273 -2.27 -7.41 -26.48
N SER A 274 -2.26 -6.51 -25.48
CA SER A 274 -3.33 -5.53 -25.27
C SER A 274 -3.10 -4.20 -26.00
N TRP A 275 -1.87 -3.77 -26.16
CA TRP A 275 -1.51 -2.40 -26.56
C TRP A 275 -1.97 -1.98 -27.96
N ALA A 276 -1.79 -2.82 -28.97
CA ALA A 276 -1.85 -2.42 -30.40
C ALA A 276 -3.20 -1.77 -30.78
N ASP A 277 -4.26 -2.52 -30.60
CA ASP A 277 -5.62 -2.11 -30.94
C ASP A 277 -6.60 -2.28 -29.77
N ARG A 278 -6.08 -2.65 -28.60
CA ARG A 278 -6.86 -3.02 -27.41
C ARG A 278 -7.92 -4.06 -27.72
N LYS A 279 -7.51 -5.09 -28.45
CA LYS A 279 -8.33 -6.23 -28.86
C LYS A 279 -7.47 -7.48 -28.93
N PHE A 280 -7.33 -8.15 -27.84
CA PHE A 280 -6.75 -9.50 -27.82
C PHE A 280 -7.86 -10.54 -27.66
N ASN A 281 -7.50 -11.81 -27.78
CA ASN A 281 -8.47 -12.89 -27.73
C ASN A 281 -7.99 -14.04 -26.82
N GLU A 282 -8.91 -14.98 -26.56
CA GLU A 282 -8.69 -16.13 -25.70
C GLU A 282 -7.46 -16.94 -26.12
N ASN A 283 -7.24 -17.16 -27.43
CA ASN A 283 -6.12 -17.96 -27.91
C ASN A 283 -4.76 -17.30 -27.65
N GLN A 284 -4.67 -15.98 -27.83
CA GLN A 284 -3.45 -15.22 -27.47
C GLN A 284 -3.19 -15.29 -25.97
N ALA A 285 -4.22 -15.09 -25.16
CA ALA A 285 -4.12 -15.18 -23.70
C ALA A 285 -3.68 -16.60 -23.24
N LEU A 286 -4.27 -17.66 -23.79
CA LEU A 286 -3.90 -19.05 -23.52
C LEU A 286 -2.46 -19.35 -23.94
N ASP A 287 -1.97 -18.83 -25.05
CA ASP A 287 -0.59 -18.99 -25.48
C ASP A 287 0.37 -18.43 -24.41
N ARG A 288 0.08 -17.23 -23.86
CA ARG A 288 0.88 -16.62 -22.82
C ARG A 288 0.90 -17.44 -21.53
N ILE A 289 -0.27 -17.91 -21.08
CA ILE A 289 -0.34 -18.80 -19.90
C ILE A 289 0.52 -20.05 -20.11
N LYS A 290 0.40 -20.73 -21.27
CA LYS A 290 1.16 -21.94 -21.57
C LYS A 290 2.67 -21.69 -21.62
N MET A 291 3.10 -20.62 -22.27
CA MET A 291 4.52 -20.28 -22.40
C MET A 291 5.17 -20.01 -21.03
N PHE A 292 4.52 -19.22 -20.16
CA PHE A 292 4.98 -18.99 -18.80
C PHE A 292 4.95 -20.27 -17.96
N ARG A 293 3.87 -21.06 -18.06
CA ARG A 293 3.78 -22.36 -17.40
C ARG A 293 4.97 -23.25 -17.75
N ASP A 294 5.24 -23.44 -19.04
CA ASP A 294 6.27 -24.37 -19.51
C ASP A 294 7.69 -23.85 -19.22
N SER A 295 7.93 -22.54 -19.44
CA SER A 295 9.26 -21.95 -19.34
C SER A 295 9.66 -21.51 -17.92
N LEU A 296 8.73 -21.00 -17.13
CA LEU A 296 9.02 -20.45 -15.81
C LEU A 296 8.53 -21.37 -14.69
N ILE A 297 7.25 -21.75 -14.70
CA ILE A 297 6.67 -22.55 -13.60
C ILE A 297 7.24 -23.96 -13.59
N ILE A 298 7.11 -24.72 -14.70
CA ILE A 298 7.52 -26.12 -14.74
C ILE A 298 9.05 -26.24 -14.83
N LYS A 299 9.66 -25.59 -15.82
CA LYS A 299 11.10 -25.76 -16.08
C LYS A 299 12.00 -25.14 -15.03
N ARG A 300 11.57 -24.03 -14.40
CA ARG A 300 12.41 -23.24 -13.47
C ARG A 300 11.86 -23.11 -12.06
N GLN A 301 10.72 -23.75 -11.78
CA GLN A 301 10.11 -23.82 -10.42
C GLN A 301 9.81 -22.43 -9.82
N VAL A 302 9.46 -21.43 -10.67
CA VAL A 302 9.02 -20.11 -10.23
C VAL A 302 7.52 -19.99 -10.41
N GLN A 303 6.78 -19.85 -9.31
CA GLN A 303 5.34 -19.72 -9.33
C GLN A 303 4.91 -18.30 -9.66
N LEU A 304 4.06 -18.14 -10.68
CA LEU A 304 3.28 -16.93 -10.89
C LEU A 304 2.02 -16.95 -10.04
N ASN A 305 1.68 -15.82 -9.41
CA ASN A 305 0.44 -15.71 -8.64
C ASN A 305 -0.77 -15.48 -9.55
N ALA A 306 -0.60 -14.69 -10.62
CA ALA A 306 -1.70 -14.37 -11.53
C ALA A 306 -1.23 -14.13 -12.98
N PHE A 307 -2.20 -14.23 -13.89
CA PHE A 307 -2.15 -13.71 -15.25
C PHE A 307 -3.16 -12.56 -15.34
N LEU A 308 -2.68 -11.32 -15.37
CA LEU A 308 -3.51 -10.13 -15.45
C LEU A 308 -3.75 -9.76 -16.92
N PHE A 309 -5.01 -9.73 -17.28
CA PHE A 309 -5.46 -9.28 -18.59
C PHE A 309 -5.90 -7.82 -18.53
N ASP A 310 -5.10 -6.96 -19.17
CA ASP A 310 -5.22 -5.51 -19.20
C ASP A 310 -6.27 -5.02 -20.23
N ASP A 311 -6.41 -3.72 -20.46
CA ASP A 311 -7.41 -3.11 -21.37
C ASP A 311 -7.43 -3.80 -22.75
N GLY A 312 -8.62 -4.19 -23.23
CA GLY A 312 -8.80 -4.84 -24.54
C GLY A 312 -9.58 -6.17 -24.52
N TRP A 313 -9.99 -6.66 -23.35
CA TRP A 313 -10.84 -7.85 -23.23
C TRP A 313 -12.34 -7.53 -23.43
N ASP A 314 -12.76 -6.28 -23.22
CA ASP A 314 -14.15 -5.87 -23.26
C ASP A 314 -14.56 -5.29 -24.65
N ASP A 315 -15.85 -5.22 -24.88
CA ASP A 315 -16.43 -4.44 -25.95
C ASP A 315 -16.65 -3.00 -25.49
N ASN A 316 -15.84 -2.07 -25.99
CA ASN A 316 -15.88 -0.67 -25.62
C ASN A 316 -17.23 0.02 -25.90
N LYS A 317 -18.08 -0.54 -26.77
CA LYS A 317 -19.45 -0.05 -27.07
C LYS A 317 -20.45 -0.49 -26.00
N THR A 318 -20.01 -1.24 -25.03
CA THR A 318 -20.70 -1.59 -23.79
C THR A 318 -19.95 -1.03 -22.61
N LEU A 319 -20.26 -1.43 -21.40
CA LEU A 319 -19.45 -1.12 -20.25
C LEU A 319 -19.15 -2.40 -19.48
N TRP A 320 -17.88 -2.85 -19.56
CA TRP A 320 -17.32 -4.00 -18.86
C TRP A 320 -18.04 -5.33 -19.20
N GLN A 321 -18.42 -5.49 -20.47
CA GLN A 321 -18.88 -6.77 -21.02
C GLN A 321 -17.82 -7.31 -21.97
N PHE A 322 -17.69 -8.63 -22.03
CA PHE A 322 -16.70 -9.27 -22.91
C PHE A 322 -16.95 -8.95 -24.39
N ASN A 323 -15.88 -8.77 -25.13
CA ASN A 323 -15.91 -8.83 -26.58
C ASN A 323 -16.17 -10.29 -27.00
N ASN A 324 -17.39 -10.59 -27.41
CA ASN A 324 -17.82 -11.96 -27.75
C ASN A 324 -17.02 -12.60 -28.90
N THR A 325 -16.43 -11.82 -29.78
CA THR A 325 -15.57 -12.35 -30.85
C THR A 325 -14.24 -12.86 -30.28
N GLY A 326 -13.67 -12.15 -29.31
CA GLY A 326 -12.42 -12.51 -28.66
C GLY A 326 -12.60 -13.50 -27.53
N PHE A 327 -13.68 -13.37 -26.76
CA PHE A 327 -13.95 -14.13 -25.55
C PHE A 327 -15.40 -14.62 -25.51
N PRO A 328 -15.77 -15.61 -26.34
CA PRO A 328 -17.16 -16.07 -26.43
C PRO A 328 -17.69 -16.70 -25.13
N ASN A 329 -16.79 -17.21 -24.29
CA ASN A 329 -17.11 -17.82 -22.98
C ASN A 329 -16.51 -17.02 -21.81
N GLY A 330 -16.24 -15.72 -21.99
CA GLY A 330 -15.56 -14.92 -21.00
C GLY A 330 -14.15 -15.48 -20.66
N PHE A 331 -13.78 -15.46 -19.39
CA PHE A 331 -12.48 -15.97 -18.93
C PHE A 331 -12.52 -17.41 -18.39
N THR A 332 -13.61 -18.17 -18.59
CA THR A 332 -13.75 -19.52 -18.04
C THR A 332 -12.55 -20.41 -18.35
N ARG A 333 -12.19 -20.52 -19.64
CA ARG A 333 -11.07 -21.37 -20.06
C ARG A 333 -9.71 -20.84 -19.59
N LEU A 334 -9.55 -19.54 -19.50
CA LEU A 334 -8.31 -18.92 -18.97
C LEU A 334 -8.15 -19.22 -17.49
N ALA A 335 -9.24 -19.12 -16.71
CA ALA A 335 -9.25 -19.42 -15.28
C ALA A 335 -8.90 -20.90 -15.04
N GLU A 336 -9.51 -21.83 -15.77
CA GLU A 336 -9.22 -23.27 -15.69
C GLU A 336 -7.73 -23.58 -15.96
N VAL A 337 -7.16 -23.00 -17.02
CA VAL A 337 -5.76 -23.25 -17.39
C VAL A 337 -4.78 -22.60 -16.43
N ALA A 338 -5.09 -21.40 -15.91
CA ALA A 338 -4.30 -20.74 -14.89
C ALA A 338 -4.32 -21.52 -13.57
N GLU A 339 -5.49 -21.97 -13.12
CA GLU A 339 -5.64 -22.78 -11.90
C GLU A 339 -4.90 -24.12 -11.99
N ALA A 340 -4.93 -24.77 -13.14
CA ALA A 340 -4.21 -26.03 -13.38
C ALA A 340 -2.68 -25.90 -13.23
N CYS A 341 -2.13 -24.69 -13.26
CA CYS A 341 -0.71 -24.44 -12.98
C CYS A 341 -0.49 -23.67 -11.66
N GLY A 342 -1.47 -23.66 -10.77
CA GLY A 342 -1.38 -23.01 -9.45
C GLY A 342 -1.41 -21.49 -9.49
N SER A 343 -1.89 -20.89 -10.57
CA SER A 343 -2.04 -19.46 -10.77
C SER A 343 -3.52 -19.05 -10.79
N SER A 344 -3.80 -17.77 -10.90
CA SER A 344 -5.16 -17.25 -11.03
C SER A 344 -5.26 -16.22 -12.16
N ILE A 345 -6.46 -15.68 -12.39
CA ILE A 345 -6.68 -14.57 -13.31
C ILE A 345 -6.74 -13.25 -12.54
N GLY A 346 -6.09 -12.21 -13.10
CA GLY A 346 -6.27 -10.81 -12.74
C GLY A 346 -6.96 -10.05 -13.86
N VAL A 347 -7.66 -8.97 -13.52
CA VAL A 347 -8.41 -8.16 -14.48
C VAL A 347 -8.13 -6.67 -14.28
N TRP A 348 -7.86 -5.99 -15.38
CA TRP A 348 -7.83 -4.54 -15.44
C TRP A 348 -9.25 -3.99 -15.62
N LEU A 349 -9.58 -2.97 -14.84
CA LEU A 349 -10.79 -2.17 -14.93
C LEU A 349 -10.45 -0.72 -14.62
N SER A 350 -11.14 0.22 -15.24
CA SER A 350 -10.95 1.64 -14.99
C SER A 350 -12.19 2.26 -14.34
N PRO A 351 -12.10 2.68 -13.07
CA PRO A 351 -13.22 3.34 -12.40
C PRO A 351 -13.78 4.55 -13.13
N PHE A 352 -12.96 5.34 -13.86
CA PHE A 352 -13.44 6.48 -14.62
C PHE A 352 -13.68 6.19 -16.14
N GLY A 353 -13.58 4.90 -16.55
CA GLY A 353 -13.95 4.45 -17.90
C GLY A 353 -12.80 4.22 -18.88
N GLY A 354 -11.53 4.34 -18.44
CA GLY A 354 -10.36 4.09 -19.30
C GLY A 354 -9.86 5.32 -20.04
N TYR A 355 -9.29 5.12 -21.22
CA TYR A 355 -8.55 6.16 -21.94
C TYR A 355 -8.96 6.27 -23.41
N ASN A 356 -8.69 7.43 -24.03
CA ASN A 356 -8.82 7.69 -25.46
C ASN A 356 -10.21 7.30 -26.03
N THR A 357 -10.24 6.72 -27.23
CA THR A 357 -11.48 6.36 -27.92
C THR A 357 -12.33 5.34 -27.15
N ALA A 358 -11.71 4.38 -26.48
CA ALA A 358 -12.41 3.40 -25.66
C ALA A 358 -13.23 4.07 -24.54
N LYS A 359 -12.65 5.05 -23.85
CA LYS A 359 -13.35 5.84 -22.82
C LYS A 359 -14.55 6.58 -23.38
N VAL A 360 -14.40 7.24 -24.57
CA VAL A 360 -15.49 7.96 -25.21
C VAL A 360 -16.66 7.01 -25.52
N GLN A 361 -16.38 5.83 -26.05
CA GLN A 361 -17.40 4.83 -26.38
C GLN A 361 -18.10 4.28 -25.14
N ARG A 362 -17.37 3.97 -24.07
CA ARG A 362 -17.92 3.51 -22.78
C ARG A 362 -18.82 4.58 -22.14
N ILE A 363 -18.40 5.85 -22.17
CA ILE A 363 -19.22 6.96 -21.66
C ILE A 363 -20.49 7.15 -22.49
N GLU A 364 -20.40 7.04 -23.82
CA GLU A 364 -21.60 7.14 -24.70
C GLU A 364 -22.59 6.01 -24.39
N PHE A 365 -22.09 4.78 -24.17
CA PHE A 365 -22.94 3.69 -23.68
C PHE A 365 -23.62 4.06 -22.36
N GLY A 366 -22.89 4.61 -21.39
CA GLY A 366 -23.41 5.00 -20.08
C GLY A 366 -24.47 6.10 -20.14
N LYS A 367 -24.32 7.08 -21.04
CA LYS A 367 -25.31 8.14 -21.27
C LYS A 367 -26.65 7.61 -21.80
N ASN A 368 -26.62 6.52 -22.56
CA ASN A 368 -27.81 5.90 -23.18
C ASN A 368 -28.51 4.87 -22.25
N GLN A 369 -28.03 4.70 -21.01
CA GLN A 369 -28.72 3.86 -20.02
C GLN A 369 -29.93 4.60 -19.41
N VAL A 370 -30.85 3.87 -18.82
CA VAL A 370 -32.04 4.43 -18.14
C VAL A 370 -32.10 3.87 -16.71
N PRO A 371 -31.77 4.69 -15.73
CA PRO A 371 -31.21 6.05 -15.79
C PRO A 371 -29.76 6.06 -16.28
N PRO A 372 -29.25 7.19 -16.81
CA PRO A 372 -27.88 7.29 -17.29
C PRO A 372 -26.87 7.18 -16.13
N PHE A 373 -25.67 6.65 -16.44
CA PHE A 373 -24.58 6.59 -15.50
C PHE A 373 -23.97 7.96 -15.22
N GLU A 374 -23.67 8.23 -13.97
CA GLU A 374 -23.11 9.52 -13.54
C GLU A 374 -21.67 9.70 -14.03
N THR A 375 -21.32 10.94 -14.34
CA THR A 375 -20.00 11.35 -14.83
C THR A 375 -19.49 12.59 -14.12
N ASN A 376 -18.19 12.79 -14.14
CA ASN A 376 -17.47 14.00 -13.73
C ASN A 376 -16.58 14.51 -14.87
N ALA A 377 -15.70 15.48 -14.61
CA ALA A 377 -14.83 16.04 -15.66
C ALA A 377 -13.83 15.01 -16.24
N ASN A 378 -13.48 13.96 -15.49
CA ASN A 378 -12.52 12.94 -15.91
C ASN A 378 -13.17 11.65 -16.47
N GLY A 379 -14.49 11.51 -16.43
CA GLY A 379 -15.17 10.33 -16.94
C GLY A 379 -16.33 9.89 -16.08
N PHE A 380 -16.52 8.59 -15.86
CA PHE A 380 -17.52 8.10 -14.94
C PHE A 380 -17.21 8.51 -13.51
N SER A 381 -18.27 8.73 -12.72
CA SER A 381 -18.18 9.10 -11.30
C SER A 381 -18.69 7.99 -10.41
N LEU A 382 -17.79 7.41 -9.60
CA LEU A 382 -18.16 6.45 -8.55
C LEU A 382 -18.99 7.10 -7.42
N ALA A 383 -18.97 8.43 -7.30
CA ALA A 383 -19.83 9.14 -6.36
C ALA A 383 -21.31 9.01 -6.70
N GLY A 384 -21.64 8.70 -7.97
CA GLY A 384 -23.00 8.45 -8.43
C GLY A 384 -23.45 7.02 -8.12
N PRO A 385 -24.61 6.85 -7.47
CA PRO A 385 -25.06 5.53 -6.99
C PRO A 385 -25.33 4.54 -8.14
N ILE A 386 -25.78 5.01 -9.30
CA ILE A 386 -26.15 4.13 -10.44
C ILE A 386 -24.87 3.52 -11.03
N TYR A 387 -23.87 4.35 -11.32
CA TYR A 387 -22.58 3.86 -11.80
C TYR A 387 -21.84 3.04 -10.76
N TYR A 388 -21.86 3.44 -9.48
CA TYR A 388 -21.26 2.67 -8.40
C TYR A 388 -21.77 1.23 -8.35
N HIS A 389 -23.09 1.06 -8.37
CA HIS A 389 -23.71 -0.28 -8.36
C HIS A 389 -23.33 -1.09 -9.60
N ARG A 390 -23.32 -0.46 -10.78
CA ARG A 390 -22.87 -1.12 -12.01
C ARG A 390 -21.44 -1.62 -11.91
N PHE A 391 -20.52 -0.78 -11.41
CA PHE A 391 -19.11 -1.15 -11.29
C PHE A 391 -18.88 -2.23 -10.23
N LEU A 392 -19.56 -2.11 -9.09
CA LEU A 392 -19.52 -3.10 -8.02
C LEU A 392 -20.07 -4.47 -8.49
N ASP A 393 -21.17 -4.51 -9.22
CA ASP A 393 -21.75 -5.75 -9.73
C ASP A 393 -20.83 -6.44 -10.74
N VAL A 394 -20.20 -5.68 -11.64
CA VAL A 394 -19.19 -6.21 -12.56
C VAL A 394 -18.04 -6.86 -11.80
N THR A 395 -17.47 -6.18 -10.82
CA THR A 395 -16.32 -6.70 -10.05
C THR A 395 -16.73 -7.92 -9.19
N LYS A 396 -17.92 -7.93 -8.62
CA LYS A 396 -18.48 -9.10 -7.91
C LYS A 396 -18.64 -10.31 -8.83
N ASN A 397 -19.16 -10.10 -10.03
CA ASN A 397 -19.35 -11.17 -11.00
C ASN A 397 -18.00 -11.76 -11.43
N PHE A 398 -16.98 -10.95 -11.65
CA PHE A 398 -15.64 -11.46 -11.92
C PHE A 398 -15.09 -12.35 -10.79
N ILE A 399 -15.27 -11.94 -9.55
CA ILE A 399 -14.85 -12.75 -8.39
C ILE A 399 -15.63 -14.07 -8.36
N LYS A 400 -16.95 -14.02 -8.55
CA LYS A 400 -17.85 -15.17 -8.45
C LYS A 400 -17.64 -16.17 -9.59
N ASP A 401 -17.59 -15.68 -10.83
CA ASP A 401 -17.67 -16.50 -12.02
C ASP A 401 -16.29 -17.04 -12.45
N TYR A 402 -15.21 -16.30 -12.16
CA TYR A 402 -13.83 -16.65 -12.58
C TYR A 402 -12.84 -16.74 -11.43
N ASN A 403 -13.29 -16.65 -10.18
CA ASN A 403 -12.45 -16.70 -8.98
C ASN A 403 -11.26 -15.70 -9.04
N ILE A 404 -11.46 -14.52 -9.62
CA ILE A 404 -10.43 -13.49 -9.79
C ILE A 404 -9.72 -13.22 -8.45
N SER A 405 -8.39 -13.22 -8.47
CA SER A 405 -7.56 -12.96 -7.29
C SER A 405 -6.96 -11.56 -7.26
N MET A 406 -7.01 -10.83 -8.37
CA MET A 406 -6.39 -9.53 -8.51
C MET A 406 -7.23 -8.61 -9.40
N PHE A 407 -7.44 -7.37 -8.96
CA PHE A 407 -7.87 -6.26 -9.80
C PHE A 407 -6.78 -5.20 -9.91
N LYS A 408 -6.57 -4.72 -11.13
CA LYS A 408 -5.85 -3.48 -11.43
C LYS A 408 -6.88 -2.40 -11.71
N PHE A 409 -7.08 -1.48 -10.76
CA PHE A 409 -7.98 -0.34 -10.92
C PHE A 409 -7.20 0.86 -11.43
N ASP A 410 -7.47 1.23 -12.69
CA ASP A 410 -6.68 2.21 -13.41
C ASP A 410 -7.50 3.45 -13.78
N GLY A 411 -7.28 4.51 -13.03
CA GLY A 411 -7.91 5.80 -13.23
C GLY A 411 -9.15 6.04 -12.38
N VAL A 412 -8.98 6.87 -11.37
CA VAL A 412 -10.02 7.35 -10.48
C VAL A 412 -9.79 8.83 -10.14
N GLY A 413 -10.84 9.56 -9.84
CA GLY A 413 -10.79 10.92 -9.31
C GLY A 413 -9.90 11.86 -10.12
N PRO A 414 -8.86 12.48 -9.52
CA PRO A 414 -8.04 13.50 -10.15
C PRO A 414 -7.14 12.98 -11.28
N GLY A 415 -6.93 11.68 -11.41
CA GLY A 415 -6.05 11.09 -12.41
C GLY A 415 -4.57 11.09 -12.02
N ASN A 416 -3.66 11.03 -13.01
CA ASN A 416 -2.22 10.93 -12.79
C ASN A 416 -1.62 12.20 -12.14
N ASP A 417 -0.46 12.04 -11.51
CA ASP A 417 0.30 13.09 -10.83
C ASP A 417 -0.46 13.82 -9.69
N ALA A 418 -1.46 13.15 -9.11
CA ALA A 418 -2.21 13.68 -7.98
C ALA A 418 -1.35 13.70 -6.70
N ASP A 419 -1.52 14.77 -5.90
CA ASP A 419 -0.98 14.91 -4.54
C ASP A 419 -2.10 14.93 -3.48
N GLY A 420 -3.35 14.85 -3.93
CA GLY A 420 -4.59 14.80 -3.17
C GLY A 420 -5.80 14.73 -4.10
N ALA A 421 -6.98 14.49 -3.53
CA ALA A 421 -8.23 14.41 -4.33
C ALA A 421 -8.68 15.76 -4.86
N GLY A 422 -8.44 16.82 -4.11
CA GLY A 422 -9.11 18.11 -4.29
C GLY A 422 -10.63 18.01 -4.03
N VAL A 423 -11.31 19.15 -3.99
CA VAL A 423 -12.76 19.21 -3.70
C VAL A 423 -13.58 18.52 -4.80
N ALA A 424 -13.15 18.68 -6.07
CA ALA A 424 -13.91 18.19 -7.23
C ALA A 424 -14.07 16.66 -7.26
N TYR A 425 -13.10 15.91 -6.76
CA TYR A 425 -13.07 14.45 -6.82
C TYR A 425 -13.15 13.78 -5.45
N HIS A 426 -13.32 14.55 -4.38
CA HIS A 426 -13.36 14.03 -3.01
C HIS A 426 -14.38 12.88 -2.86
N LYS A 427 -15.61 13.09 -3.36
CA LYS A 427 -16.67 12.08 -3.29
C LYS A 427 -16.37 10.83 -4.13
N ASP A 428 -15.67 10.97 -5.24
CA ASP A 428 -15.26 9.83 -6.08
C ASP A 428 -14.21 8.98 -5.34
N ILE A 429 -13.25 9.62 -4.67
CA ILE A 429 -12.26 8.90 -3.85
C ILE A 429 -12.95 8.22 -2.66
N GLU A 430 -13.85 8.87 -1.94
CA GLU A 430 -14.64 8.23 -0.86
C GLU A 430 -15.39 6.98 -1.37
N ALA A 431 -16.05 7.09 -2.52
CA ALA A 431 -16.76 5.97 -3.12
C ALA A 431 -15.80 4.84 -3.54
N PHE A 432 -14.60 5.19 -4.02
CA PHE A 432 -13.57 4.21 -4.38
C PHE A 432 -13.02 3.46 -3.15
N LEU A 433 -12.76 4.17 -2.05
CA LEU A 433 -12.37 3.55 -0.78
C LEU A 433 -13.45 2.58 -0.28
N LYS A 434 -14.73 2.98 -0.40
CA LYS A 434 -15.87 2.11 -0.07
C LYS A 434 -15.90 0.87 -0.97
N LEU A 435 -15.71 1.02 -2.29
CA LEU A 435 -15.63 -0.09 -3.23
C LEU A 435 -14.57 -1.11 -2.83
N CYS A 436 -13.37 -0.65 -2.49
CA CYS A 436 -12.29 -1.52 -2.04
C CYS A 436 -12.66 -2.30 -0.77
N LYS A 437 -13.31 -1.65 0.20
CA LYS A 437 -13.82 -2.33 1.41
C LYS A 437 -14.88 -3.38 1.07
N ASP A 438 -15.87 -3.02 0.23
CA ASP A 438 -16.93 -3.94 -0.17
C ASP A 438 -16.36 -5.20 -0.87
N LEU A 439 -15.37 -5.04 -1.73
CA LEU A 439 -14.70 -6.15 -2.41
C LEU A 439 -13.86 -7.01 -1.46
N LYS A 440 -13.16 -6.40 -0.50
CA LYS A 440 -12.42 -7.12 0.54
C LYS A 440 -13.34 -7.90 1.48
N GLN A 441 -14.57 -7.45 1.71
CA GLN A 441 -15.58 -8.24 2.45
C GLN A 441 -15.99 -9.50 1.69
N ILE A 442 -16.07 -9.45 0.36
CA ILE A 442 -16.43 -10.58 -0.48
C ILE A 442 -15.27 -11.58 -0.58
N LYS A 443 -14.05 -11.09 -0.82
CA LYS A 443 -12.84 -11.87 -0.94
C LYS A 443 -11.70 -11.21 -0.17
N PRO A 444 -11.51 -11.51 1.12
CA PRO A 444 -10.52 -10.86 1.98
C PRO A 444 -9.08 -10.95 1.46
N THR A 445 -8.75 -12.01 0.72
CA THR A 445 -7.42 -12.23 0.12
C THR A 445 -7.25 -11.56 -1.25
N LEU A 446 -8.26 -10.84 -1.76
CA LEU A 446 -8.18 -10.14 -3.04
C LEU A 446 -7.01 -9.16 -3.06
N TYR A 447 -6.19 -9.20 -4.11
CA TYR A 447 -5.16 -8.20 -4.35
C TYR A 447 -5.77 -7.02 -5.12
N ILE A 448 -5.65 -5.82 -4.58
CA ILE A 448 -6.18 -4.61 -5.22
C ILE A 448 -5.01 -3.67 -5.51
N ASP A 449 -4.66 -3.58 -6.80
CA ASP A 449 -3.71 -2.63 -7.33
C ASP A 449 -4.42 -1.30 -7.61
N LEU A 450 -4.09 -0.28 -6.81
CA LEU A 450 -4.62 1.07 -6.92
C LEU A 450 -3.66 1.90 -7.78
N THR A 451 -4.02 2.16 -9.04
CA THR A 451 -3.06 2.82 -9.93
C THR A 451 -3.34 4.33 -10.08
N VAL A 452 -3.56 4.83 -11.29
CA VAL A 452 -3.72 6.24 -11.61
C VAL A 452 -4.86 6.89 -10.81
N GLY A 453 -4.56 8.03 -10.19
CA GLY A 453 -5.47 8.75 -9.31
C GLY A 453 -5.16 8.58 -7.83
N THR A 454 -4.04 7.91 -7.50
CA THR A 454 -3.53 7.75 -6.14
C THR A 454 -2.23 8.55 -5.94
N TRP A 455 -1.83 8.76 -4.71
CA TRP A 455 -0.63 9.51 -4.32
C TRP A 455 0.06 8.86 -3.11
N ALA A 456 1.27 9.29 -2.75
CA ALA A 456 2.12 8.64 -1.76
C ALA A 456 1.64 8.82 -0.29
N SER A 457 0.34 8.61 -0.06
CA SER A 457 -0.24 8.51 1.28
C SER A 457 -0.21 7.05 1.76
N PRO A 458 0.36 6.74 2.93
CA PRO A 458 0.40 5.38 3.46
C PRO A 458 -1.00 4.81 3.76
N TYR A 459 -2.01 5.66 3.89
CA TYR A 459 -3.38 5.26 4.24
C TYR A 459 -4.17 4.64 3.08
N TRP A 460 -3.68 4.71 1.83
CA TRP A 460 -4.19 3.89 0.75
C TRP A 460 -4.09 2.39 1.04
N LEU A 461 -3.07 1.99 1.81
CA LEU A 461 -2.82 0.58 2.15
C LEU A 461 -3.86 -0.03 3.11
N MET A 462 -4.70 0.80 3.73
CA MET A 462 -5.87 0.32 4.48
C MET A 462 -7.01 -0.17 3.56
N TYR A 463 -6.89 0.07 2.24
CA TYR A 463 -7.91 -0.24 1.26
C TYR A 463 -7.42 -1.13 0.13
N GLY A 464 -6.18 -0.96 -0.31
CA GLY A 464 -5.53 -1.73 -1.37
C GLY A 464 -4.14 -2.21 -0.98
N ASP A 465 -3.46 -2.83 -1.92
CA ASP A 465 -2.15 -3.47 -1.66
C ASP A 465 -0.97 -2.57 -2.05
N ASN A 466 -1.15 -1.65 -2.99
CA ASN A 466 -0.13 -0.72 -3.51
C ASN A 466 -0.76 0.50 -4.18
N ILE A 467 0.07 1.48 -4.56
CA ILE A 467 -0.30 2.64 -5.36
C ILE A 467 0.63 2.82 -6.55
N TRP A 468 0.20 3.63 -7.53
CA TRP A 468 1.04 4.08 -8.64
C TRP A 468 2.11 5.08 -8.20
N ARG A 469 3.34 4.95 -8.72
CA ARG A 469 4.46 5.88 -8.46
C ARG A 469 4.28 7.27 -9.07
N SER A 470 3.20 7.50 -9.81
CA SER A 470 2.92 8.68 -10.66
C SER A 470 3.91 8.88 -11.81
N GLY A 471 3.56 9.78 -12.73
CA GLY A 471 4.28 10.01 -13.97
C GLY A 471 3.79 9.12 -15.12
N GLY A 472 4.47 9.19 -16.25
CA GLY A 472 4.15 8.34 -17.40
C GLY A 472 4.56 6.88 -17.16
N ASP A 473 3.89 5.98 -17.83
CA ASP A 473 4.11 4.53 -17.73
C ASP A 473 5.57 4.18 -18.01
N TYR A 474 6.14 4.78 -19.05
CA TYR A 474 7.52 4.64 -19.47
C TYR A 474 8.06 5.97 -20.02
N GLY A 475 9.40 6.07 -20.10
CA GLY A 475 10.05 7.27 -20.61
C GLY A 475 11.56 7.07 -20.72
N ARG A 476 12.27 8.16 -20.85
CA ARG A 476 13.73 8.20 -20.91
C ARG A 476 14.27 9.21 -19.92
N GLY A 477 15.31 8.81 -19.18
CA GLY A 477 16.04 9.67 -18.26
C GLY A 477 17.51 9.31 -18.19
N GLY A 478 18.37 10.28 -18.05
CA GLY A 478 19.82 10.05 -17.96
C GLY A 478 20.45 9.53 -19.26
N GLU A 479 21.45 8.69 -19.12
CA GLU A 479 22.39 8.25 -20.16
C GLU A 479 22.24 6.76 -20.51
N GLY A 480 23.04 6.28 -21.45
CA GLY A 480 23.16 4.88 -21.84
C GLY A 480 22.17 4.43 -22.91
N SER A 481 21.97 3.11 -23.00
CA SER A 481 21.00 2.51 -23.90
C SER A 481 19.58 2.94 -23.57
N LYS A 482 18.65 2.72 -24.48
CA LYS A 482 17.23 3.03 -24.25
C LYS A 482 16.68 2.32 -23.01
N ARG A 483 17.13 1.09 -22.73
CA ARG A 483 16.73 0.34 -21.54
C ARG A 483 17.32 0.96 -20.27
N GLN A 484 18.63 1.32 -20.29
CA GLN A 484 19.27 2.00 -19.16
C GLN A 484 18.59 3.35 -18.84
N GLN A 485 18.23 4.12 -19.89
CA GLN A 485 17.46 5.36 -19.74
C GLN A 485 16.07 5.10 -19.15
N GLY A 486 15.44 3.98 -19.50
CA GLY A 486 14.14 3.60 -18.95
C GLY A 486 14.20 3.22 -17.48
N ILE A 487 15.20 2.46 -17.07
CA ILE A 487 15.42 2.16 -15.64
C ILE A 487 15.62 3.46 -14.86
N THR A 488 16.45 4.38 -15.38
CA THR A 488 16.69 5.68 -14.76
C THR A 488 15.41 6.52 -14.67
N TYR A 489 14.56 6.51 -15.70
CA TYR A 489 13.27 7.19 -15.70
C TYR A 489 12.35 6.64 -14.62
N ARG A 490 12.14 5.32 -14.57
CA ARG A 490 11.33 4.63 -13.58
C ARG A 490 11.72 4.99 -12.16
N ASP A 491 13.00 4.82 -11.86
CA ASP A 491 13.51 5.01 -10.50
C ASP A 491 13.63 6.51 -10.14
N GLY A 492 13.83 7.40 -11.12
CA GLY A 492 13.80 8.85 -10.92
C GLY A 492 12.40 9.38 -10.55
N TYR A 493 11.34 8.83 -11.15
CA TYR A 493 9.96 9.15 -10.75
C TYR A 493 9.64 8.60 -9.37
N THR A 494 10.05 7.38 -9.04
CA THR A 494 9.93 6.81 -7.69
C THR A 494 10.62 7.70 -6.66
N TYR A 495 11.86 8.14 -6.94
CA TYR A 495 12.59 9.04 -6.05
C TYR A 495 11.86 10.35 -5.80
N ARG A 496 11.44 11.04 -6.88
CA ARG A 496 10.78 12.34 -6.79
C ARG A 496 9.41 12.26 -6.15
N ASN A 497 8.54 11.38 -6.64
CA ASN A 497 7.11 11.38 -6.31
C ASN A 497 6.79 10.59 -5.05
N VAL A 498 7.66 9.66 -4.65
CA VAL A 498 7.43 8.84 -3.45
C VAL A 498 8.48 9.11 -2.38
N VAL A 499 9.76 8.88 -2.67
CA VAL A 499 10.82 9.03 -1.65
C VAL A 499 10.89 10.46 -1.11
N LYS A 500 10.73 11.47 -1.97
CA LYS A 500 10.77 12.88 -1.57
C LYS A 500 9.41 13.44 -1.16
N ALA A 501 8.34 13.10 -1.88
CA ALA A 501 7.01 13.66 -1.61
C ALA A 501 6.29 12.99 -0.44
N GLY A 502 6.48 11.67 -0.26
CA GLY A 502 5.89 10.88 0.81
C GLY A 502 6.91 10.00 1.53
N PRO A 503 7.89 10.56 2.28
CA PRO A 503 9.04 9.81 2.81
C PRO A 503 8.68 8.71 3.81
N LEU A 504 7.46 8.70 4.33
CA LEU A 504 6.94 7.64 5.19
C LEU A 504 6.04 6.63 4.44
N TYR A 505 5.90 6.77 3.12
CA TYR A 505 5.20 5.77 2.32
C TYR A 505 6.06 4.51 2.17
N PRO A 506 5.52 3.30 2.41
CA PRO A 506 6.28 2.05 2.27
C PRO A 506 6.65 1.75 0.81
N LEU A 507 7.94 1.74 0.47
CA LEU A 507 8.40 1.45 -0.90
C LEU A 507 8.07 0.02 -1.35
N ASN A 508 7.81 -0.89 -0.41
CA ASN A 508 7.37 -2.25 -0.70
C ASN A 508 5.99 -2.31 -1.41
N ALA A 509 5.20 -1.25 -1.37
CA ALA A 509 3.81 -1.20 -1.80
C ALA A 509 3.61 -0.25 -3.00
N LEU A 510 4.48 -0.36 -4.01
CA LEU A 510 4.42 0.44 -5.22
C LEU A 510 4.13 -0.41 -6.46
N MET A 511 3.28 0.11 -7.36
CA MET A 511 3.30 -0.20 -8.77
C MET A 511 4.44 0.61 -9.40
N ASN A 512 5.56 -0.03 -9.64
CA ASN A 512 6.79 0.64 -10.09
C ASN A 512 7.02 0.56 -11.61
N GLY A 513 6.03 0.08 -12.38
CA GLY A 513 6.06 0.01 -13.84
C GLY A 513 6.72 -1.23 -14.43
N GLY A 514 7.01 -2.25 -13.61
CA GLY A 514 7.37 -3.62 -14.05
C GLY A 514 8.60 -3.76 -14.94
N ILE A 515 8.77 -4.97 -15.46
CA ILE A 515 9.80 -5.33 -16.45
C ILE A 515 9.14 -5.39 -17.84
N ILE A 516 9.57 -4.54 -18.78
CA ILE A 516 8.99 -4.47 -20.12
C ILE A 516 9.93 -5.14 -21.13
N ILE A 517 9.53 -6.31 -21.67
CA ILE A 517 10.18 -7.01 -22.79
C ILE A 517 9.08 -7.42 -23.76
N ALA A 518 8.61 -6.47 -24.56
CA ALA A 518 7.43 -6.66 -25.39
C ALA A 518 7.55 -5.87 -26.70
N GLU A 519 6.61 -6.08 -27.62
CA GLU A 519 6.58 -5.37 -28.90
C GLU A 519 6.28 -3.88 -28.74
N PHE A 520 5.46 -3.56 -27.75
CA PHE A 520 5.03 -2.20 -27.44
C PHE A 520 5.75 -1.73 -26.14
N GLY A 521 5.51 -0.52 -25.74
CA GLY A 521 6.21 0.05 -24.58
C GLY A 521 7.57 0.63 -24.97
N LEU A 522 7.55 1.61 -25.86
CA LEU A 522 8.74 2.41 -26.15
C LEU A 522 9.34 3.01 -24.87
N PRO A 523 10.66 3.06 -24.75
CA PRO A 523 11.66 2.96 -25.81
C PRO A 523 12.33 1.59 -25.95
N TYR A 524 11.82 0.53 -25.34
CA TYR A 524 12.51 -0.76 -25.15
C TYR A 524 12.21 -1.78 -26.24
N LYS A 525 11.44 -1.41 -27.24
CA LYS A 525 11.17 -2.31 -28.36
C LYS A 525 12.48 -2.95 -28.85
N PHE A 526 12.58 -4.29 -28.75
CA PHE A 526 13.70 -5.09 -29.25
C PHE A 526 15.10 -4.75 -28.68
N ALA A 527 15.21 -4.34 -27.41
CA ALA A 527 16.50 -4.32 -26.75
C ALA A 527 16.95 -5.76 -26.46
N ASN A 528 17.75 -6.33 -27.36
CA ASN A 528 18.24 -7.70 -27.29
C ASN A 528 19.56 -7.83 -26.51
N ASP A 529 19.99 -6.80 -25.77
CA ASP A 529 21.17 -6.86 -24.94
C ASP A 529 20.87 -7.60 -23.63
N ASP A 530 21.39 -8.81 -23.51
CA ASP A 530 21.19 -9.66 -22.32
C ASP A 530 21.70 -8.98 -21.03
N LYS A 531 22.74 -8.14 -21.11
CA LYS A 531 23.24 -7.38 -19.96
C LYS A 531 22.19 -6.35 -19.49
N ASP A 532 21.68 -5.55 -20.40
CA ASP A 532 20.69 -4.53 -20.09
C ASP A 532 19.37 -5.13 -19.57
N ILE A 533 18.95 -6.27 -20.14
CA ILE A 533 17.79 -7.04 -19.64
C ILE A 533 18.08 -7.56 -18.23
N SER A 534 19.28 -8.10 -17.99
CA SER A 534 19.66 -8.56 -16.65
C SER A 534 19.68 -7.42 -15.64
N ASP A 535 20.19 -6.24 -16.01
CA ASP A 535 20.22 -5.08 -15.12
C ASP A 535 18.82 -4.57 -14.79
N ASP A 536 17.89 -4.57 -15.76
CA ASP A 536 16.48 -4.21 -15.53
C ASP A 536 15.80 -5.21 -14.59
N ILE A 537 15.94 -6.51 -14.84
CA ILE A 537 15.39 -7.58 -14.00
C ILE A 537 15.89 -7.44 -12.54
N TRP A 538 17.21 -7.35 -12.35
CA TRP A 538 17.78 -7.28 -11.02
C TRP A 538 17.51 -5.97 -10.29
N SER A 539 17.47 -4.82 -11.00
CA SER A 539 17.09 -3.56 -10.40
C SER A 539 15.62 -3.56 -9.96
N PHE A 540 14.76 -4.18 -10.76
CA PHE A 540 13.33 -4.30 -10.43
C PHE A 540 13.10 -5.18 -9.20
N PHE A 541 13.58 -6.42 -9.19
CA PHE A 541 13.42 -7.30 -8.02
C PHE A 541 14.17 -6.78 -6.79
N GLY A 542 15.34 -6.13 -7.00
CA GLY A 542 16.11 -5.49 -5.94
C GLY A 542 15.42 -4.31 -5.27
N SER A 543 14.41 -3.70 -5.91
CA SER A 543 13.60 -2.64 -5.31
C SER A 543 12.68 -3.13 -4.17
N GLY A 544 12.46 -4.45 -4.07
CA GLY A 544 11.66 -5.03 -2.99
C GLY A 544 10.15 -4.79 -3.09
N VAL A 545 9.65 -4.27 -4.22
CA VAL A 545 8.20 -4.06 -4.41
C VAL A 545 7.44 -5.39 -4.35
N GLY A 546 6.29 -5.37 -3.68
CA GLY A 546 5.41 -6.55 -3.61
C GLY A 546 4.70 -6.83 -4.93
N LEU A 547 4.30 -5.80 -5.68
CA LEU A 547 3.71 -5.94 -7.00
C LEU A 547 4.81 -6.19 -8.04
N GLN A 548 4.95 -7.43 -8.48
CA GLN A 548 6.02 -7.87 -9.39
C GLN A 548 5.44 -8.10 -10.79
N GLU A 549 5.43 -7.04 -11.60
CA GLU A 549 4.79 -7.01 -12.91
C GLU A 549 5.72 -7.45 -14.03
N LEU A 550 5.29 -8.42 -14.82
CA LEU A 550 5.98 -8.90 -16.02
C LEU A 550 5.19 -8.49 -17.27
N TYR A 551 5.52 -7.35 -17.85
CA TYR A 551 5.05 -6.90 -19.17
C TYR A 551 5.90 -7.55 -20.28
N ILE A 552 5.87 -8.87 -20.30
CA ILE A 552 6.80 -9.67 -21.10
C ILE A 552 6.04 -10.49 -22.14
N ASN A 553 6.40 -10.29 -23.41
CA ASN A 553 6.09 -11.27 -24.43
C ASN A 553 7.07 -12.46 -24.30
N PRO A 554 6.62 -13.63 -23.86
CA PRO A 554 7.49 -14.76 -23.58
C PRO A 554 8.25 -15.29 -24.79
N HIS A 555 7.79 -14.99 -26.02
CA HIS A 555 8.47 -15.38 -27.26
C HIS A 555 9.77 -14.58 -27.50
N TYR A 556 9.97 -13.45 -26.81
CA TYR A 556 11.17 -12.64 -26.95
C TYR A 556 12.28 -13.00 -25.97
N LEU A 557 12.02 -13.90 -25.04
CA LEU A 557 13.01 -14.34 -24.07
C LEU A 557 13.83 -15.51 -24.61
N ASN A 558 15.16 -15.36 -24.63
CA ASN A 558 16.09 -16.47 -24.80
C ASN A 558 16.32 -17.23 -23.47
N THR A 559 17.11 -18.30 -23.51
CA THR A 559 17.42 -19.12 -22.32
C THR A 559 18.13 -18.30 -21.23
N VAL A 560 19.01 -17.36 -21.58
CA VAL A 560 19.73 -16.50 -20.64
C VAL A 560 18.77 -15.61 -19.89
N ASN A 561 17.83 -14.97 -20.59
CA ASN A 561 16.82 -14.07 -20.00
C ASN A 561 15.89 -14.83 -19.06
N TRP A 562 15.38 -16.02 -19.49
CA TRP A 562 14.55 -16.87 -18.64
C TRP A 562 15.27 -17.31 -17.35
N ASN A 563 16.57 -17.66 -17.45
CA ASN A 563 17.35 -18.06 -16.28
C ASN A 563 17.60 -16.87 -15.34
N CYS A 564 17.86 -15.67 -15.90
CA CYS A 564 18.01 -14.46 -15.15
C CYS A 564 16.73 -14.09 -14.39
N LEU A 565 15.58 -14.11 -15.09
CA LEU A 565 14.27 -13.84 -14.50
C LEU A 565 13.98 -14.82 -13.36
N ALA A 566 14.19 -16.11 -13.57
CA ALA A 566 13.96 -17.12 -12.55
C ALA A 566 14.86 -16.92 -11.32
N LYS A 567 16.16 -16.62 -11.54
CA LYS A 567 17.11 -16.42 -10.45
C LYS A 567 16.74 -15.20 -9.58
N ALA A 568 16.41 -14.08 -10.24
CA ALA A 568 16.03 -12.85 -9.52
C ALA A 568 14.69 -13.02 -8.78
N SER A 569 13.70 -13.69 -9.40
CA SER A 569 12.42 -13.99 -8.76
C SER A 569 12.58 -14.89 -7.53
N ASN A 570 13.38 -15.94 -7.64
CA ASN A 570 13.67 -16.84 -6.51
C ASN A 570 14.41 -16.11 -5.39
N TRP A 571 15.41 -15.26 -5.73
CA TRP A 571 16.09 -14.42 -4.76
C TRP A 571 15.09 -13.49 -4.02
N ALA A 572 14.17 -12.87 -4.75
CA ALA A 572 13.13 -12.05 -4.15
C ALA A 572 12.25 -12.86 -3.20
N LYS A 573 11.87 -14.09 -3.58
CA LYS A 573 11.06 -15.00 -2.74
C LYS A 573 11.81 -15.42 -1.48
N GLU A 574 13.09 -15.78 -1.59
CA GLU A 574 13.95 -16.12 -0.45
C GLU A 574 14.11 -14.96 0.55
N ASN A 575 13.99 -13.72 0.07
CA ASN A 575 14.11 -12.49 0.86
C ASN A 575 12.75 -11.86 1.21
N GLU A 576 11.62 -12.52 0.94
CA GLU A 576 10.27 -11.99 1.16
C GLU A 576 10.06 -11.45 2.57
N ARG A 577 10.66 -12.07 3.59
CA ARG A 577 10.51 -11.66 5.00
C ARG A 577 11.25 -10.36 5.36
N ILE A 578 12.26 -9.96 4.60
CA ILE A 578 12.99 -8.71 4.84
C ILE A 578 12.52 -7.57 3.93
N MET A 579 11.98 -7.88 2.76
CA MET A 579 11.52 -6.89 1.80
C MET A 579 10.45 -5.91 2.31
N PRO A 580 9.61 -6.22 3.30
CA PRO A 580 8.77 -5.19 3.90
C PRO A 580 9.52 -3.94 4.38
N ASP A 581 10.77 -4.09 4.84
CA ASP A 581 11.61 -2.97 5.32
C ASP A 581 12.30 -2.16 4.20
N VAL A 582 12.07 -2.48 2.92
CA VAL A 582 12.79 -1.83 1.82
C VAL A 582 12.70 -0.30 1.89
N HIS A 583 13.83 0.36 1.70
CA HIS A 583 13.96 1.80 1.68
C HIS A 583 15.04 2.25 0.69
N TRP A 584 14.99 3.51 0.31
CA TRP A 584 15.92 4.12 -0.63
C TRP A 584 17.27 4.40 0.01
N VAL A 585 18.35 4.16 -0.77
CA VAL A 585 19.71 4.55 -0.41
C VAL A 585 20.38 5.30 -1.56
N GLY A 586 21.27 6.23 -1.24
CA GLY A 586 22.00 7.01 -2.23
C GLY A 586 21.24 8.22 -2.76
N GLY A 587 21.60 8.63 -4.00
CA GLY A 587 21.21 9.90 -4.55
C GLY A 587 20.06 9.85 -5.56
N ASP A 588 20.03 10.86 -6.45
CA ASP A 588 19.03 11.07 -7.50
C ASP A 588 19.47 10.40 -8.80
N PRO A 589 18.73 9.41 -9.32
CA PRO A 589 19.06 8.73 -10.58
C PRO A 589 19.15 9.68 -11.78
N ILE A 590 18.29 10.71 -11.82
CA ILE A 590 18.26 11.68 -12.93
C ILE A 590 19.51 12.55 -12.95
N LYS A 591 20.16 12.74 -11.80
CA LYS A 591 21.46 13.45 -11.67
C LYS A 591 22.66 12.54 -11.87
N SER A 592 22.44 11.32 -12.35
CA SER A 592 23.48 10.30 -12.52
C SER A 592 24.20 9.95 -11.21
N GLU A 593 23.54 10.08 -10.06
CA GLU A 593 24.08 9.71 -8.76
C GLU A 593 23.82 8.21 -8.49
N VAL A 594 24.77 7.53 -7.84
CA VAL A 594 24.59 6.15 -7.42
C VAL A 594 23.44 6.08 -6.40
N TYR A 595 22.55 5.13 -6.60
CA TYR A 595 21.39 4.91 -5.76
C TYR A 595 21.08 3.43 -5.62
N GLY A 596 20.11 3.12 -4.77
CA GLY A 596 19.61 1.75 -4.66
C GLY A 596 18.55 1.59 -3.59
N TYR A 597 18.38 0.36 -3.18
CA TYR A 597 17.43 -0.05 -2.18
C TYR A 597 18.10 -0.96 -1.15
N ALA A 598 17.75 -0.79 0.11
CA ALA A 598 18.21 -1.65 1.18
C ALA A 598 17.04 -2.10 2.05
N ALA A 599 17.17 -3.26 2.66
CA ALA A 599 16.25 -3.72 3.69
C ALA A 599 17.03 -4.49 4.77
N TRP A 600 16.52 -4.46 5.97
CA TRP A 600 17.20 -5.04 7.13
C TRP A 600 16.25 -5.81 8.04
N SER A 601 16.76 -6.86 8.63
CA SER A 601 16.20 -7.57 9.78
C SER A 601 17.30 -7.88 10.79
N PRO A 602 16.98 -8.27 12.03
CA PRO A 602 18.00 -8.64 13.01
C PRO A 602 18.96 -9.76 12.58
N GLN A 603 18.55 -10.61 11.64
CA GLN A 603 19.34 -11.77 11.20
C GLN A 603 20.15 -11.51 9.92
N ARG A 604 19.66 -10.66 9.03
CA ARG A 604 20.30 -10.40 7.73
C ARG A 604 19.78 -9.11 7.09
N ALA A 605 20.50 -8.64 6.07
CA ALA A 605 20.11 -7.51 5.26
C ALA A 605 20.30 -7.78 3.77
N ILE A 606 19.72 -6.95 2.92
CA ILE A 606 19.93 -6.92 1.48
C ILE A 606 20.25 -5.49 1.04
N LEU A 607 21.07 -5.38 -0.02
CA LEU A 607 21.43 -4.11 -0.63
C LEU A 607 21.46 -4.27 -2.15
N MET A 608 20.70 -3.45 -2.86
CA MET A 608 20.84 -3.27 -4.30
C MET A 608 21.40 -1.88 -4.56
N LEU A 609 22.41 -1.79 -5.41
CA LEU A 609 23.01 -0.53 -5.88
C LEU A 609 23.01 -0.49 -7.40
N ARG A 610 22.73 0.68 -7.96
CA ARG A 610 22.87 0.95 -9.40
C ARG A 610 23.67 2.23 -9.65
N ASN A 611 24.58 2.16 -10.60
CA ASN A 611 25.24 3.31 -11.21
C ASN A 611 24.45 3.72 -12.48
N PRO A 612 23.74 4.85 -12.53
CA PRO A 612 22.99 5.27 -13.71
C PRO A 612 23.81 6.08 -14.73
N SER A 613 25.13 6.16 -14.54
CA SER A 613 26.06 6.98 -15.32
C SER A 613 26.88 6.13 -16.29
N ASN A 614 27.37 6.74 -17.35
CA ASN A 614 28.34 6.18 -18.28
C ASN A 614 29.81 6.20 -17.75
N GLU A 615 30.02 6.68 -16.53
CA GLU A 615 31.30 6.70 -15.85
C GLU A 615 31.34 5.70 -14.70
N THR A 616 32.53 5.18 -14.37
CA THR A 616 32.75 4.40 -13.15
C THR A 616 32.54 5.28 -11.93
N LYS A 617 31.72 4.82 -10.96
CA LYS A 617 31.44 5.55 -9.72
C LYS A 617 31.68 4.69 -8.50
N SER A 618 31.98 5.35 -7.40
CA SER A 618 32.14 4.69 -6.10
C SER A 618 31.00 5.05 -5.15
N PHE A 619 30.58 4.10 -4.35
CA PHE A 619 29.60 4.28 -3.29
C PHE A 619 30.20 3.83 -1.96
N GLN A 620 30.16 4.73 -0.97
CA GLN A 620 30.58 4.41 0.39
C GLN A 620 29.45 3.71 1.11
N VAL A 621 29.60 2.43 1.39
CA VAL A 621 28.71 1.67 2.25
C VAL A 621 29.10 1.91 3.70
N ASN A 622 28.20 2.43 4.50
CA ASN A 622 28.24 2.40 5.95
C ASN A 622 27.00 1.63 6.42
N ALA A 623 27.20 0.47 7.02
CA ALA A 623 26.11 -0.44 7.34
C ALA A 623 25.05 0.21 8.28
N ALA A 624 25.50 1.04 9.24
CA ALA A 624 24.59 1.73 10.15
C ALA A 624 23.63 2.67 9.40
N ASN A 625 24.15 3.39 8.39
CA ASN A 625 23.36 4.34 7.60
C ASN A 625 22.54 3.64 6.51
N VAL A 626 23.21 2.72 5.75
CA VAL A 626 22.58 2.02 4.62
C VAL A 626 21.43 1.13 5.06
N PHE A 627 21.55 0.49 6.22
CA PHE A 627 20.51 -0.38 6.78
C PHE A 627 19.67 0.31 7.86
N GLU A 628 19.87 1.62 8.11
CA GLU A 628 19.20 2.36 9.18
C GLU A 628 19.22 1.58 10.52
N LEU A 629 20.38 1.10 10.93
CA LEU A 629 20.48 0.24 12.10
C LEU A 629 20.02 0.96 13.38
N PRO A 630 19.27 0.28 14.26
CA PRO A 630 19.02 0.80 15.59
C PRO A 630 20.32 1.15 16.32
N VAL A 631 20.32 2.21 17.11
CA VAL A 631 21.52 2.82 17.75
C VAL A 631 22.39 1.80 18.51
N ASN A 632 21.76 0.78 19.08
CA ASN A 632 22.45 -0.24 19.89
C ASN A 632 23.01 -1.40 19.06
N ILE A 633 22.78 -1.43 17.74
CA ILE A 633 23.22 -2.51 16.87
C ILE A 633 24.50 -2.07 16.16
N LYS A 634 25.61 -2.74 16.47
CA LYS A 634 26.92 -2.54 15.85
C LYS A 634 27.42 -3.85 15.24
N ASN A 635 26.66 -4.34 14.26
CA ASN A 635 26.98 -5.62 13.64
C ASN A 635 27.94 -5.43 12.46
N ASP A 636 28.89 -6.34 12.31
CA ASP A 636 29.65 -6.52 11.09
C ASP A 636 28.90 -7.44 10.14
N TYR A 637 28.97 -7.15 8.85
CA TYR A 637 28.29 -7.90 7.80
C TYR A 637 29.29 -8.46 6.82
N ARG A 638 29.00 -9.68 6.31
CA ARG A 638 29.65 -10.26 5.13
C ARG A 638 28.69 -10.13 3.94
N PHE A 639 29.17 -9.51 2.89
CA PHE A 639 28.40 -9.23 1.68
C PHE A 639 28.70 -10.26 0.62
N TYR A 640 27.67 -10.87 0.05
CA TYR A 640 27.74 -11.89 -1.00
C TYR A 640 26.96 -11.42 -2.22
N ASP A 641 27.49 -11.70 -3.42
CA ASP A 641 26.82 -11.34 -4.67
C ASP A 641 25.61 -12.25 -4.93
N ALA A 642 24.41 -11.69 -4.93
CA ALA A 642 23.19 -12.42 -5.22
C ALA A 642 23.03 -12.77 -6.71
N LYS A 643 23.56 -11.91 -7.62
CA LYS A 643 23.46 -12.13 -9.08
C LYS A 643 24.27 -13.35 -9.51
N THR A 644 25.47 -13.52 -8.99
CA THR A 644 26.31 -14.68 -9.28
C THR A 644 25.93 -15.89 -8.42
N GLY A 645 25.45 -15.64 -7.20
CA GLY A 645 25.23 -16.67 -6.17
C GLY A 645 26.56 -17.18 -5.61
N SER A 646 27.63 -16.41 -5.74
CA SER A 646 28.95 -16.74 -5.19
C SER A 646 28.88 -16.84 -3.67
N LYS A 647 29.62 -17.80 -3.11
CA LYS A 647 29.85 -17.92 -1.68
C LYS A 647 31.09 -17.15 -1.22
N GLU A 648 31.77 -16.48 -2.14
CA GLU A 648 32.90 -15.62 -1.79
C GLU A 648 32.43 -14.34 -1.14
N ILE A 649 33.12 -13.94 -0.06
CA ILE A 649 32.87 -12.67 0.61
C ILE A 649 33.44 -11.56 -0.25
N LEU A 650 32.55 -10.70 -0.77
CA LEU A 650 32.95 -9.56 -1.60
C LEU A 650 33.44 -8.39 -0.75
N ALA A 651 32.87 -8.22 0.43
CA ALA A 651 33.22 -7.19 1.39
C ALA A 651 32.81 -7.63 2.80
N GLN A 652 33.51 -7.14 3.80
CA GLN A 652 33.22 -7.43 5.22
C GLN A 652 33.44 -6.18 6.06
N GLY A 653 32.66 -6.05 7.14
CA GLY A 653 32.75 -4.99 8.14
C GLY A 653 31.61 -4.00 8.08
N GLN A 654 31.77 -2.90 8.81
CA GLN A 654 30.76 -1.86 8.95
C GLN A 654 30.84 -0.78 7.85
N SER A 655 32.02 -0.62 7.24
CA SER A 655 32.26 0.46 6.28
C SER A 655 33.29 0.03 5.22
N PHE A 656 32.92 0.20 3.94
CA PHE A 656 33.79 -0.11 2.79
C PHE A 656 33.26 0.64 1.56
N THR A 657 34.09 0.68 0.51
CA THR A 657 33.75 1.31 -0.77
C THR A 657 33.41 0.26 -1.82
N ILE A 658 32.33 0.44 -2.54
CA ILE A 658 31.97 -0.34 -3.73
C ILE A 658 32.20 0.52 -4.94
N THR A 659 32.99 -0.01 -5.91
CA THR A 659 33.14 0.58 -7.24
C THR A 659 32.12 -0.10 -8.18
N LEU A 660 31.34 0.72 -8.88
CA LEU A 660 30.36 0.28 -9.87
C LEU A 660 30.78 0.75 -11.25
N GLN A 661 30.84 -0.17 -12.19
CA GLN A 661 31.08 0.13 -13.60
C GLN A 661 29.90 0.91 -14.21
N PRO A 662 30.04 1.51 -15.40
CA PRO A 662 28.94 2.18 -16.09
C PRO A 662 27.69 1.29 -16.17
N PHE A 663 26.56 1.82 -15.74
CA PHE A 663 25.25 1.18 -15.73
C PHE A 663 25.17 -0.14 -14.95
N GLU A 664 26.12 -0.41 -14.07
CA GLU A 664 26.15 -1.66 -13.30
C GLU A 664 25.07 -1.67 -12.22
N VAL A 665 24.39 -2.82 -12.13
CA VAL A 665 23.49 -3.17 -11.03
C VAL A 665 24.16 -4.27 -10.19
N ARG A 666 24.35 -4.02 -8.92
CA ARG A 666 24.86 -5.00 -7.95
C ARG A 666 23.84 -5.28 -6.87
N VAL A 667 23.67 -6.54 -6.56
CA VAL A 667 22.71 -6.99 -5.53
C VAL A 667 23.44 -7.86 -4.53
N PHE A 668 23.30 -7.56 -3.25
CA PHE A 668 24.00 -8.22 -2.17
C PHE A 668 23.04 -8.83 -1.16
N ASN A 669 23.38 -10.04 -0.72
CA ASN A 669 22.94 -10.57 0.57
C ASN A 669 23.98 -10.18 1.64
N ALA A 670 23.58 -9.58 2.72
CA ALA A 670 24.44 -9.20 3.84
C ALA A 670 24.07 -10.04 5.07
N LEU A 671 24.98 -10.92 5.46
CA LEU A 671 24.81 -11.81 6.60
C LEU A 671 25.68 -11.33 7.76
N LEU A 672 25.22 -11.55 9.00
CA LEU A 672 26.01 -11.23 10.17
C LEU A 672 27.37 -11.96 10.13
N SER A 673 28.44 -11.26 10.49
CA SER A 673 29.71 -11.90 10.78
C SER A 673 29.59 -12.65 12.10
N GLU A 674 29.95 -13.92 12.12
CA GLU A 674 30.04 -14.72 13.35
C GLU A 674 31.09 -14.15 14.30
#